data_d2d5da6b6b20c62261fb7c8022748a52
#
_entry.id   d2d5da6b6b20c62261fb7c8022748a52
#
_cell.length_a   1.000
_cell.length_b   1.000
_cell.length_c   1.000
_cell.angle_alpha   90.00
_cell.angle_beta   90.00
_cell.angle_gamma   90.00
#
_symmetry.space_group_name_H-M   'P 1'
#
loop_
_entity.id
_entity.type
_entity.pdbx_description
1 polymer ?
#
loop_
_entity_poly.entity_id
_entity_poly.type
_entity_poly.pdbx_seq_one_letter_code
_entity_poly.pdbx_strand_id
1 'polypeptide(L)'
;MRKGIMFLCSLLFIGIADCMSQKKPLDMEAYKLWRRVEGQQMSEDGKWVTYRFVYIDQEGHDKDVPVTYLRNMTSGKVYEFPNVREMRFFNRGKGLRYVVQPSPLDTLKEKKDSLFLLSLTDMRKIYWDKPYGFRESPHSPLISYSYPIDPEGKSRALRRLIVWNFETGDSVRIDSVENYFSADDYKSVVYIRNSNGKKSLRVGPVKGKHRVIYDDEKAVVTNFSLNQGGQEGVFTVASDSSYLNEPDLLYTFSVGDGKFRLVMDTKEVVVSDEYKVRGGIYSVFNNGKYIFVDVGLQQQEERKPKAKPDKSFELELWKWDDEVSQSRQSYGSGGGRRKMPKYVYHVDSKKCVLVAPPHMDQIYQPDCDEYRYVIIADETPYRRLADWRDGVTADLYLVSLETGERTLLFKDFRQRPVWSPNGKYAMLYHAEKKVWYKLSPETGELTDVSSPIGFAVHNEEHDLPKPASPYGIAGWLAGGDQVVLYDKYDMWVVDLTGKQPTYSLTNGWGREHGISLRLLKANREMRWINLKQDILLHGLDRETLGQGVYVLTPSRKIKKLMSGAYDLYFNQQSEDGKFYLFTRQSYTEFRELWWSKSDFTRPVRITNTNPQQEDYLWGSVQLVEWTNFEGKPNRGLLYLPENYDSTKRYPVIVNFYETHTGDLHTYQLPSLSSAMINTVTYVSNGYVVFMPDVHFTVGAPGESCYNAVVSGTQMLIDRGIADKDRIGVQGHSWSGYQVAYLVTRTNMFKCASPGAAVSNMVSAYTGIRMGSGMPRMFMYEETQSRMGKTLWDDPEAYIKNSPIFYADKIQTPLLIFHCDGDEAVPYSEGLNLFLAMRRLHQPAWLLNYKGDRHFLYNKAAEIDWTIRLQQFFDHYLKDAPMPRWMKEGINANERGVDQKYDFVK
;
A
#
# COMPACT_ATOMS: atom_id res chain seq x y z
N MET A 1 -54.76 14.89 77.27
CA MET A 1 -53.45 14.23 77.48
C MET A 1 -53.04 13.55 76.16
N ARG A 2 -51.83 13.74 75.77
CA ARG A 2 -51.02 13.24 74.66
C ARG A 2 -51.02 14.15 73.40
N LYS A 3 -49.92 14.91 73.35
CA LYS A 3 -49.45 15.68 72.25
C LYS A 3 -48.85 14.72 71.17
N GLY A 4 -49.25 14.83 69.91
CA GLY A 4 -48.62 14.18 68.76
C GLY A 4 -47.82 15.22 68.00
N ILE A 5 -46.53 15.04 67.96
CA ILE A 5 -45.55 15.85 67.20
C ILE A 5 -45.63 15.48 65.73
N MET A 6 -45.96 16.47 64.88
CA MET A 6 -45.91 16.35 63.46
C MET A 6 -44.47 16.65 62.93
N PHE A 7 -43.76 15.62 62.39
CA PHE A 7 -42.46 15.81 61.77
C PHE A 7 -42.71 16.23 60.30
N LEU A 8 -42.30 17.41 59.97
CA LEU A 8 -42.26 17.91 58.58
C LEU A 8 -40.98 17.38 57.91
N CYS A 9 -41.07 16.36 57.01
CA CYS A 9 -39.99 15.99 56.11
C CYS A 9 -40.01 16.93 54.91
N SER A 10 -39.13 17.91 54.93
CA SER A 10 -38.78 18.67 53.72
C SER A 10 -37.89 17.82 52.82
N LEU A 11 -38.45 17.29 51.74
CA LEU A 11 -37.69 16.67 50.67
C LEU A 11 -36.93 17.80 49.92
N LEU A 12 -35.64 17.90 50.15
CA LEU A 12 -34.72 18.58 49.25
C LEU A 12 -34.54 17.71 47.97
N PHE A 13 -35.20 18.10 46.88
CA PHE A 13 -34.83 17.69 45.56
C PHE A 13 -33.50 18.42 45.19
N ILE A 14 -32.36 17.74 45.39
CA ILE A 14 -31.12 18.12 44.76
C ILE A 14 -31.26 17.69 43.31
N GLY A 15 -31.62 18.61 42.44
CA GLY A 15 -31.46 18.43 41.00
C GLY A 15 -29.97 18.26 40.74
N ILE A 16 -29.55 17.06 40.45
CA ILE A 16 -28.28 16.81 39.72
C ILE A 16 -28.51 17.37 38.31
N ALA A 17 -28.19 18.64 38.13
CA ALA A 17 -27.94 19.14 36.80
C ALA A 17 -26.70 18.42 36.32
N ASP A 18 -26.90 17.46 35.42
CA ASP A 18 -25.79 16.97 34.57
C ASP A 18 -25.17 18.22 33.94
N CYS A 19 -24.05 18.63 34.49
CA CYS A 19 -23.17 19.63 33.86
C CYS A 19 -22.56 18.95 32.65
N MET A 20 -23.33 18.78 31.58
CA MET A 20 -22.78 18.44 30.29
C MET A 20 -21.75 19.55 29.98
N SER A 21 -20.47 19.21 30.03
CA SER A 21 -19.41 20.09 29.60
C SER A 21 -19.74 20.56 28.20
N GLN A 22 -19.85 21.89 28.00
CA GLN A 22 -20.11 22.42 26.66
C GLN A 22 -18.96 21.99 25.75
N LYS A 23 -19.28 21.29 24.67
CA LYS A 23 -18.29 20.87 23.65
C LYS A 23 -17.54 22.09 23.13
N LYS A 24 -16.24 21.94 22.94
CA LYS A 24 -15.35 23.00 22.46
C LYS A 24 -14.93 22.78 20.99
N PRO A 25 -14.57 23.82 20.25
CA PRO A 25 -14.01 23.65 18.92
C PRO A 25 -12.62 22.99 19.01
N LEU A 26 -12.22 22.30 17.95
CA LEU A 26 -10.86 21.78 17.78
C LEU A 26 -9.89 22.95 17.60
N ASP A 27 -8.89 22.99 18.45
CA ASP A 27 -7.77 23.93 18.35
C ASP A 27 -6.51 23.21 17.80
N MET A 28 -5.44 23.96 17.62
CA MET A 28 -4.17 23.45 17.09
C MET A 28 -3.47 22.44 18.02
N GLU A 29 -3.83 22.35 19.30
CA GLU A 29 -3.24 21.42 20.25
C GLU A 29 -4.05 20.12 20.36
N ALA A 30 -5.31 20.15 19.91
CA ALA A 30 -6.23 19.01 20.04
C ALA A 30 -5.69 17.74 19.37
N TYR A 31 -5.05 17.86 18.18
CA TYR A 31 -4.55 16.70 17.43
C TYR A 31 -3.54 15.87 18.24
N LYS A 32 -2.79 16.46 19.17
CA LYS A 32 -1.82 15.77 20.03
C LYS A 32 -2.47 14.71 20.91
N LEU A 33 -3.77 14.83 21.17
CA LEU A 33 -4.54 13.90 22.01
C LEU A 33 -5.02 12.68 21.23
N TRP A 34 -4.96 12.71 19.89
CA TRP A 34 -5.46 11.63 19.06
C TRP A 34 -4.47 10.48 18.96
N ARG A 35 -5.03 9.27 18.96
CA ARG A 35 -4.28 8.01 18.89
C ARG A 35 -4.75 7.21 17.68
N ARG A 36 -3.91 6.27 17.26
CA ARG A 36 -4.23 5.23 16.27
C ARG A 36 -3.99 3.85 16.87
N VAL A 37 -4.62 2.84 16.27
CA VAL A 37 -4.41 1.42 16.63
C VAL A 37 -3.28 0.87 15.78
N GLU A 38 -2.31 0.22 16.43
CA GLU A 38 -1.20 -0.48 15.79
C GLU A 38 -1.03 -1.89 16.35
N GLY A 39 -0.24 -2.72 15.65
CA GLY A 39 0.14 -4.07 16.11
C GLY A 39 -1.05 -5.02 16.25
N GLN A 40 -2.15 -4.73 15.54
CA GLN A 40 -3.33 -5.59 15.55
C GLN A 40 -3.03 -6.93 14.87
N GLN A 41 -3.21 -8.00 15.61
CA GLN A 41 -3.09 -9.37 15.14
C GLN A 41 -4.14 -10.23 15.82
N MET A 42 -4.64 -11.24 15.11
CA MET A 42 -5.50 -12.28 15.66
C MET A 42 -4.75 -13.60 15.64
N SER A 43 -4.91 -14.41 16.69
CA SER A 43 -4.38 -15.77 16.70
C SER A 43 -5.04 -16.63 15.62
N GLU A 44 -4.33 -17.65 15.11
CA GLU A 44 -4.83 -18.53 14.05
C GLU A 44 -6.16 -19.21 14.41
N ASP A 45 -6.40 -19.49 15.69
CA ASP A 45 -7.66 -20.06 16.19
C ASP A 45 -8.75 -19.01 16.45
N GLY A 46 -8.47 -17.72 16.15
CA GLY A 46 -9.42 -16.61 16.27
C GLY A 46 -9.80 -16.19 17.70
N LYS A 47 -9.18 -16.77 18.74
CA LYS A 47 -9.62 -16.56 20.13
C LYS A 47 -8.89 -15.44 20.86
N TRP A 48 -7.79 -14.95 20.33
CA TRP A 48 -6.99 -13.91 20.93
C TRP A 48 -6.70 -12.81 19.93
N VAL A 49 -6.68 -11.56 20.41
CA VAL A 49 -6.33 -10.39 19.61
C VAL A 49 -5.34 -9.53 20.38
N THR A 50 -4.29 -9.09 19.69
CA THR A 50 -3.34 -8.08 20.18
C THR A 50 -3.59 -6.75 19.50
N TYR A 51 -3.34 -5.64 20.22
CA TYR A 51 -3.36 -4.27 19.69
C TYR A 51 -2.65 -3.33 20.66
N ARG A 52 -2.28 -2.14 20.18
CA ARG A 52 -1.79 -1.04 21.02
C ARG A 52 -2.31 0.29 20.52
N PHE A 53 -2.35 1.29 21.41
CA PHE A 53 -2.63 2.67 21.07
C PHE A 53 -1.33 3.46 20.95
N VAL A 54 -1.21 4.25 19.90
CA VAL A 54 -0.04 5.10 19.64
C VAL A 54 -0.54 6.51 19.34
N TYR A 55 -0.01 7.52 20.02
CA TYR A 55 -0.32 8.92 19.69
C TYR A 55 0.13 9.26 18.28
N ILE A 56 -0.67 10.04 17.58
CA ILE A 56 -0.36 10.51 16.23
C ILE A 56 0.85 11.44 16.28
N ASP A 57 0.86 12.32 17.27
CA ASP A 57 2.00 13.15 17.60
C ASP A 57 2.72 12.60 18.83
N GLN A 58 4.02 12.37 18.68
CA GLN A 58 4.86 11.86 19.77
C GLN A 58 5.38 12.97 20.69
N GLU A 59 5.23 14.26 20.30
CA GLU A 59 5.70 15.36 21.11
C GLU A 59 4.94 15.44 22.46
N GLY A 60 5.69 15.44 23.53
CA GLY A 60 5.14 15.40 24.90
C GLY A 60 4.89 13.97 25.41
N HIS A 61 4.97 12.95 24.55
CA HIS A 61 4.72 11.54 24.87
C HIS A 61 5.98 10.66 24.90
N ASP A 62 7.18 11.26 24.77
CA ASP A 62 8.46 10.53 24.75
C ASP A 62 8.73 9.69 26.00
N LYS A 63 8.10 10.04 27.11
CA LYS A 63 8.20 9.33 28.41
C LYS A 63 7.05 8.36 28.66
N ASP A 64 6.05 8.33 27.81
CA ASP A 64 4.93 7.43 27.94
C ASP A 64 5.38 6.00 27.70
N VAL A 65 4.93 5.11 28.56
CA VAL A 65 5.20 3.70 28.44
C VAL A 65 4.18 3.08 27.47
N PRO A 66 4.58 2.69 26.26
CA PRO A 66 3.63 2.08 25.33
C PRO A 66 3.12 0.75 25.88
N VAL A 67 1.80 0.58 25.88
CA VAL A 67 1.15 -0.64 26.36
C VAL A 67 0.57 -1.40 25.15
N THR A 68 0.94 -2.68 25.04
CA THR A 68 0.31 -3.62 24.12
C THR A 68 -0.73 -4.43 24.87
N TYR A 69 -1.93 -4.50 24.35
CA TYR A 69 -3.05 -5.24 24.93
C TYR A 69 -3.19 -6.60 24.27
N LEU A 70 -3.52 -7.62 25.06
CA LEU A 70 -3.89 -8.95 24.61
C LEU A 70 -5.30 -9.24 25.14
N ARG A 71 -6.28 -9.42 24.24
CA ARG A 71 -7.67 -9.68 24.61
C ARG A 71 -8.06 -11.10 24.25
N ASN A 72 -8.63 -11.81 25.21
CA ASN A 72 -9.29 -13.09 24.97
C ASN A 72 -10.71 -12.85 24.47
N MET A 73 -11.01 -13.27 23.24
CA MET A 73 -12.30 -13.00 22.59
C MET A 73 -13.44 -13.88 23.12
N THR A 74 -13.12 -14.97 23.82
CA THR A 74 -14.13 -15.84 24.45
C THR A 74 -14.59 -15.33 25.82
N SER A 75 -13.62 -14.94 26.68
CA SER A 75 -13.91 -14.46 28.04
C SER A 75 -14.05 -12.95 28.15
N GLY A 76 -13.59 -12.20 27.13
CA GLY A 76 -13.51 -10.74 27.14
C GLY A 76 -12.35 -10.17 27.98
N LYS A 77 -11.57 -11.04 28.68
CA LYS A 77 -10.47 -10.59 29.55
C LYS A 77 -9.35 -9.94 28.75
N VAL A 78 -8.84 -8.81 29.27
CA VAL A 78 -7.76 -8.03 28.69
C VAL A 78 -6.54 -8.10 29.60
N TYR A 79 -5.36 -8.29 29.00
CA TYR A 79 -4.06 -8.29 29.65
C TYR A 79 -3.19 -7.19 29.06
N GLU A 80 -2.42 -6.53 29.90
CA GLU A 80 -1.58 -5.39 29.54
C GLU A 80 -0.10 -5.78 29.57
N PHE A 81 0.63 -5.39 28.54
CA PHE A 81 2.06 -5.64 28.39
C PHE A 81 2.79 -4.33 28.11
N PRO A 82 3.39 -3.71 29.12
CA PRO A 82 4.13 -2.46 28.98
C PRO A 82 5.46 -2.68 28.23
N ASN A 83 5.90 -1.67 27.47
CA ASN A 83 7.18 -1.62 26.75
C ASN A 83 7.41 -2.75 25.74
N VAL A 84 6.38 -3.33 25.19
CA VAL A 84 6.52 -4.38 24.19
C VAL A 84 6.77 -3.77 22.82
N ARG A 85 7.94 -4.11 22.22
CA ARG A 85 8.30 -3.73 20.86
C ARG A 85 7.65 -4.61 19.81
N GLU A 86 7.67 -5.92 20.04
CA GLU A 86 7.21 -6.95 19.12
C GLU A 86 6.41 -8.00 19.87
N MET A 87 5.30 -8.42 19.27
CA MET A 87 4.44 -9.48 19.78
C MET A 87 3.94 -10.32 18.61
N ARG A 88 4.05 -11.66 18.71
CA ARG A 88 3.63 -12.59 17.65
C ARG A 88 3.02 -13.86 18.23
N PHE A 89 1.95 -14.31 17.59
CA PHE A 89 1.38 -15.63 17.87
C PHE A 89 2.21 -16.73 17.20
N PHE A 90 2.24 -17.90 17.82
CA PHE A 90 2.83 -19.11 17.26
C PHE A 90 2.07 -20.35 17.75
N ASN A 91 2.40 -21.54 17.24
CA ASN A 91 1.78 -22.80 17.62
C ASN A 91 0.25 -22.76 17.52
N ARG A 92 -0.26 -22.39 16.32
CA ARG A 92 -1.70 -22.28 16.05
C ARG A 92 -2.45 -21.41 17.05
N GLY A 93 -1.82 -20.35 17.50
CA GLY A 93 -2.41 -19.40 18.44
C GLY A 93 -2.39 -19.85 19.90
N LYS A 94 -1.74 -20.96 20.26
CA LYS A 94 -1.59 -21.39 21.66
C LYS A 94 -0.41 -20.74 22.38
N GLY A 95 0.55 -20.17 21.65
CA GLY A 95 1.71 -19.49 22.18
C GLY A 95 1.80 -18.04 21.71
N LEU A 96 2.42 -17.21 22.53
CA LEU A 96 2.70 -15.82 22.25
C LEU A 96 4.16 -15.51 22.58
N ARG A 97 4.91 -15.03 21.59
CA ARG A 97 6.24 -14.47 21.77
C ARG A 97 6.16 -12.96 21.86
N TYR A 98 6.87 -12.36 22.82
CA TYR A 98 6.99 -10.91 22.86
C TYR A 98 8.35 -10.45 23.39
N VAL A 99 8.76 -9.29 22.91
CA VAL A 99 10.03 -8.65 23.28
C VAL A 99 9.73 -7.37 24.04
N VAL A 100 10.22 -7.30 25.28
CA VAL A 100 10.11 -6.12 26.14
C VAL A 100 11.38 -5.30 26.02
N GLN A 101 11.24 -4.03 25.69
CA GLN A 101 12.33 -3.04 25.70
C GLN A 101 12.55 -2.52 27.13
N PRO A 102 13.77 -2.06 27.47
CA PRO A 102 13.99 -1.30 28.68
C PRO A 102 13.07 -0.07 28.76
N SER A 103 12.63 0.27 29.97
CA SER A 103 11.80 1.46 30.16
C SER A 103 12.53 2.72 29.68
N PRO A 104 11.83 3.68 29.03
CA PRO A 104 12.38 5.01 28.73
C PRO A 104 12.88 5.74 30.00
N LEU A 105 12.30 5.37 31.16
CA LEU A 105 12.66 5.93 32.47
C LEU A 105 13.87 5.24 33.12
N ASP A 106 14.39 4.15 32.51
CA ASP A 106 15.52 3.42 33.06
C ASP A 106 16.84 4.12 32.76
N THR A 107 17.59 4.46 33.79
CA THR A 107 18.87 5.18 33.71
C THR A 107 20.09 4.26 33.62
N LEU A 108 19.91 2.93 33.65
CA LEU A 108 21.01 1.96 33.59
C LEU A 108 21.72 1.98 32.24
N LYS A 109 23.05 1.90 32.27
CA LYS A 109 23.93 2.01 31.08
C LYS A 109 23.81 0.85 30.07
N GLU A 110 23.37 -0.32 30.48
CA GLU A 110 23.19 -1.51 29.64
C GLU A 110 21.70 -1.83 29.44
N LYS A 111 21.12 -1.18 28.44
CA LYS A 111 19.72 -1.45 28.04
C LYS A 111 19.68 -2.63 27.06
N LYS A 112 19.11 -3.77 27.46
CA LYS A 112 18.96 -4.94 26.58
C LYS A 112 17.50 -5.38 26.54
N ASP A 113 17.03 -5.72 25.32
CA ASP A 113 15.71 -6.31 25.13
C ASP A 113 15.59 -7.66 25.85
N SER A 114 14.42 -7.92 26.40
CA SER A 114 14.08 -9.18 27.05
C SER A 114 13.02 -9.94 26.27
N LEU A 115 13.28 -11.22 25.94
CA LEU A 115 12.35 -12.06 25.23
C LEU A 115 11.53 -12.90 26.20
N PHE A 116 10.23 -12.98 25.94
CA PHE A 116 9.30 -13.80 26.70
C PHE A 116 8.44 -14.67 25.79
N LEU A 117 8.13 -15.86 26.30
CA LEU A 117 7.14 -16.76 25.72
C LEU A 117 6.00 -16.93 26.71
N LEU A 118 4.78 -16.86 26.23
CA LEU A 118 3.57 -17.02 27.03
C LEU A 118 2.71 -18.14 26.43
N SER A 119 2.40 -19.13 27.23
CA SER A 119 1.38 -20.13 26.90
C SER A 119 -0.01 -19.51 27.10
N LEU A 120 -0.84 -19.51 26.07
CA LEU A 120 -2.20 -18.97 26.11
C LEU A 120 -3.23 -19.98 26.62
N THR A 121 -2.80 -21.21 26.89
CA THR A 121 -3.64 -22.27 27.49
C THR A 121 -3.68 -22.21 29.01
N ASP A 122 -2.56 -21.95 29.66
CA ASP A 122 -2.38 -21.94 31.11
C ASP A 122 -1.76 -20.63 31.65
N MET A 123 -1.50 -19.67 30.79
CA MET A 123 -0.87 -18.37 31.07
C MET A 123 0.54 -18.50 31.69
N ARG A 124 1.22 -19.62 31.48
CA ARG A 124 2.61 -19.84 31.92
C ARG A 124 3.56 -18.96 31.11
N LYS A 125 4.36 -18.15 31.82
CA LYS A 125 5.34 -17.23 31.25
C LYS A 125 6.75 -17.82 31.40
N ILE A 126 7.54 -17.76 30.32
CA ILE A 126 8.93 -18.21 30.27
C ILE A 126 9.78 -17.01 29.84
N TYR A 127 10.78 -16.70 30.65
CA TYR A 127 11.80 -15.70 30.33
C TYR A 127 12.95 -16.34 29.56
N TRP A 128 13.44 -15.63 28.55
CA TRP A 128 14.52 -16.10 27.71
C TRP A 128 15.67 -15.09 27.69
N ASP A 129 16.84 -15.50 28.20
CA ASP A 129 18.02 -14.65 28.22
C ASP A 129 18.82 -14.80 26.91
N LYS A 130 18.71 -13.81 26.02
CA LYS A 130 19.54 -13.60 24.81
C LYS A 130 19.63 -14.76 23.81
N PRO A 131 18.58 -15.28 23.22
CA PRO A 131 18.71 -16.24 22.14
C PRO A 131 19.10 -15.53 20.83
N TYR A 132 20.21 -15.93 20.23
CA TYR A 132 20.54 -15.60 18.85
C TYR A 132 19.80 -16.56 17.91
N GLY A 133 19.26 -16.04 16.78
CA GLY A 133 18.63 -16.88 15.77
C GLY A 133 17.40 -17.64 16.27
N PHE A 134 16.57 -16.99 17.08
CA PHE A 134 15.28 -17.52 17.54
C PHE A 134 14.30 -17.61 16.37
N ARG A 135 13.68 -18.78 16.22
CA ARG A 135 12.64 -19.05 15.23
C ARG A 135 11.51 -19.84 15.87
N GLU A 136 10.31 -19.36 15.74
CA GLU A 136 9.08 -20.05 16.08
C GLU A 136 8.34 -20.49 14.81
N SER A 137 7.55 -21.54 14.91
CA SER A 137 6.63 -21.95 13.85
C SER A 137 5.23 -21.46 14.14
N PRO A 138 4.51 -20.88 13.17
CA PRO A 138 3.09 -20.57 13.33
C PRO A 138 2.28 -21.84 13.66
N HIS A 139 2.60 -23.00 13.10
CA HIS A 139 1.78 -24.20 13.13
C HIS A 139 2.26 -25.32 14.08
N SER A 140 3.38 -25.13 14.78
CA SER A 140 4.00 -26.17 15.61
C SER A 140 4.44 -25.63 16.98
N PRO A 141 4.40 -26.46 18.06
CA PRO A 141 4.92 -26.07 19.36
C PRO A 141 6.45 -26.02 19.41
N LEU A 142 7.16 -26.35 18.31
CA LEU A 142 8.61 -26.41 18.31
C LEU A 142 9.20 -25.01 18.04
N ILE A 143 10.17 -24.70 18.87
CA ILE A 143 10.94 -23.46 18.80
C ILE A 143 12.40 -23.84 18.60
N SER A 144 13.07 -23.22 17.66
CA SER A 144 14.52 -23.36 17.48
C SER A 144 15.24 -22.06 17.82
N TYR A 145 16.39 -22.18 18.44
CA TYR A 145 17.28 -21.07 18.69
C TYR A 145 18.73 -21.51 18.69
N SER A 146 19.63 -20.60 18.36
CA SER A 146 21.04 -20.91 18.31
C SER A 146 21.89 -19.79 18.94
N TYR A 147 22.99 -20.20 19.57
CA TYR A 147 23.95 -19.26 20.10
C TYR A 147 25.38 -19.71 19.79
N PRO A 148 26.35 -18.78 19.68
CA PRO A 148 27.72 -19.12 19.43
C PRO A 148 28.27 -20.06 20.51
N ILE A 149 29.08 -21.07 20.12
CA ILE A 149 29.75 -21.97 21.07
C ILE A 149 30.87 -21.22 21.79
N ASP A 150 31.54 -20.33 21.08
CA ASP A 150 32.62 -19.48 21.59
C ASP A 150 32.30 -18.03 21.28
N PRO A 151 31.64 -17.27 22.22
CA PRO A 151 31.21 -15.89 21.98
C PRO A 151 32.39 -14.91 21.81
N GLU A 152 33.55 -15.20 22.40
CA GLU A 152 34.75 -14.35 22.41
C GLU A 152 35.82 -14.80 21.41
N GLY A 153 35.67 -16.00 20.84
CA GLY A 153 36.65 -16.62 19.97
C GLY A 153 36.56 -16.18 18.49
N LYS A 154 37.57 -16.61 17.73
CA LYS A 154 37.72 -16.35 16.30
C LYS A 154 36.62 -17.01 15.42
N SER A 155 35.88 -17.97 15.96
CA SER A 155 34.88 -18.76 15.22
C SER A 155 33.47 -18.46 15.71
N ARG A 156 32.94 -17.26 15.36
CA ARG A 156 31.51 -16.91 15.56
C ARG A 156 30.56 -17.73 14.67
N ALA A 157 31.09 -18.51 13.70
CA ALA A 157 30.29 -19.27 12.74
C ALA A 157 29.66 -20.53 13.35
N LEU A 158 30.34 -21.18 14.32
CA LEU A 158 29.84 -22.40 14.95
C LEU A 158 28.87 -22.12 16.07
N ARG A 159 27.68 -22.68 15.96
CA ARG A 159 26.59 -22.45 16.88
C ARG A 159 26.15 -23.75 17.56
N ARG A 160 25.61 -23.59 18.74
CA ARG A 160 24.80 -24.60 19.42
C ARG A 160 23.35 -24.37 19.06
N LEU A 161 22.74 -25.31 18.34
CA LEU A 161 21.33 -25.31 18.02
C LEU A 161 20.55 -26.04 19.10
N ILE A 162 19.49 -25.43 19.59
CA ILE A 162 18.52 -26.07 20.48
C ILE A 162 17.18 -26.02 19.78
N VAL A 163 16.52 -27.18 19.70
CA VAL A 163 15.12 -27.26 19.30
C VAL A 163 14.34 -27.72 20.53
N TRP A 164 13.36 -26.93 20.92
CA TRP A 164 12.61 -27.10 22.15
C TRP A 164 11.11 -27.15 21.86
N ASN A 165 10.41 -28.10 22.49
CA ASN A 165 8.96 -28.21 22.42
C ASN A 165 8.33 -27.39 23.54
N PHE A 166 7.62 -26.33 23.18
CA PHE A 166 7.01 -25.39 24.09
C PHE A 166 5.90 -26.01 24.95
N GLU A 167 5.17 -27.01 24.44
CA GLU A 167 4.08 -27.67 25.18
C GLU A 167 4.61 -28.72 26.18
N THR A 168 5.55 -29.58 25.74
CA THR A 168 6.04 -30.69 26.58
C THR A 168 7.26 -30.34 27.41
N GLY A 169 8.00 -29.29 27.06
CA GLY A 169 9.28 -28.92 27.69
C GLY A 169 10.46 -29.76 27.22
N ASP A 170 10.27 -30.71 26.33
CA ASP A 170 11.35 -31.54 25.75
C ASP A 170 12.26 -30.69 24.85
N SER A 171 13.57 -31.00 24.89
CA SER A 171 14.53 -30.31 24.02
C SER A 171 15.59 -31.24 23.46
N VAL A 172 16.11 -30.88 22.28
CA VAL A 172 17.27 -31.51 21.66
C VAL A 172 18.36 -30.46 21.46
N ARG A 173 19.61 -30.84 21.72
CA ARG A 173 20.80 -30.00 21.58
C ARG A 173 21.73 -30.56 20.52
N ILE A 174 22.14 -29.72 19.57
CA ILE A 174 23.03 -30.07 18.47
C ILE A 174 24.18 -29.06 18.47
N ASP A 175 25.42 -29.56 18.65
CA ASP A 175 26.60 -28.70 18.64
C ASP A 175 27.29 -28.64 17.27
N SER A 176 28.05 -27.56 17.06
CA SER A 176 28.85 -27.34 15.86
C SER A 176 28.01 -27.14 14.58
N VAL A 177 26.87 -26.46 14.69
CA VAL A 177 25.99 -26.15 13.57
C VAL A 177 26.39 -24.80 12.94
N GLU A 178 26.60 -24.78 11.62
CA GLU A 178 26.81 -23.55 10.86
C GLU A 178 25.50 -22.97 10.34
N ASN A 179 24.64 -23.79 9.74
CA ASN A 179 23.36 -23.42 9.20
C ASN A 179 22.34 -24.53 9.47
N TYR A 180 21.09 -24.17 9.64
CA TYR A 180 20.01 -25.13 9.84
C TYR A 180 18.70 -24.62 9.25
N PHE A 181 17.83 -25.57 8.92
CA PHE A 181 16.45 -25.33 8.54
C PHE A 181 15.57 -26.39 9.21
N SER A 182 14.42 -25.97 9.65
CA SER A 182 13.35 -26.87 10.05
C SER A 182 12.15 -26.59 9.17
N ALA A 183 11.50 -27.60 8.65
CA ALA A 183 10.25 -27.46 7.93
C ALA A 183 9.20 -26.79 8.84
N ASP A 184 8.19 -26.16 8.27
CA ASP A 184 7.16 -25.44 9.05
C ASP A 184 6.40 -26.34 10.03
N ASP A 185 6.32 -27.65 9.76
CA ASP A 185 5.79 -28.65 10.68
C ASP A 185 6.80 -29.08 11.77
N TYR A 186 8.05 -28.70 11.64
CA TYR A 186 9.17 -29.00 12.56
C TYR A 186 9.36 -30.48 12.89
N LYS A 187 8.88 -31.41 12.07
CA LYS A 187 9.08 -32.85 12.29
C LYS A 187 10.53 -33.25 12.10
N SER A 188 11.22 -32.57 11.19
CA SER A 188 12.61 -32.83 10.87
C SER A 188 13.47 -31.58 10.87
N VAL A 189 14.73 -31.71 11.27
CA VAL A 189 15.73 -30.66 11.21
C VAL A 189 16.82 -31.05 10.23
N VAL A 190 17.10 -30.20 9.26
CA VAL A 190 18.23 -30.31 8.33
C VAL A 190 19.27 -29.28 8.73
N TYR A 191 20.54 -29.68 8.81
CA TYR A 191 21.59 -28.77 9.24
C TYR A 191 22.97 -29.17 8.70
N ILE A 192 23.83 -28.16 8.54
CA ILE A 192 25.25 -28.34 8.27
C ILE A 192 25.97 -28.39 9.61
N ARG A 193 26.63 -29.52 9.88
CA ARG A 193 27.54 -29.69 11.03
C ARG A 193 28.96 -29.50 10.57
N ASN A 194 29.72 -28.69 11.29
CA ASN A 194 31.14 -28.49 11.07
C ASN A 194 31.92 -29.02 12.29
N SER A 195 32.69 -30.09 12.07
CA SER A 195 33.57 -30.69 13.08
C SER A 195 35.01 -30.52 12.61
N ASN A 196 35.75 -29.58 13.19
CA ASN A 196 37.15 -29.29 12.86
C ASN A 196 37.43 -29.04 11.37
N GLY A 197 36.54 -28.28 10.72
CA GLY A 197 36.65 -27.94 9.29
C GLY A 197 35.96 -28.93 8.35
N LYS A 198 35.64 -30.13 8.83
CA LYS A 198 34.87 -31.12 8.05
C LYS A 198 33.37 -30.79 8.17
N LYS A 199 32.72 -30.49 7.05
CA LYS A 199 31.32 -30.15 6.98
C LYS A 199 30.46 -31.31 6.47
N SER A 200 29.39 -31.63 7.16
CA SER A 200 28.43 -32.67 6.78
C SER A 200 27.01 -32.16 6.79
N LEU A 201 26.22 -32.54 5.80
CA LEU A 201 24.77 -32.30 5.77
C LEU A 201 24.05 -33.42 6.50
N ARG A 202 23.24 -33.09 7.46
CA ARG A 202 22.51 -34.02 8.32
C ARG A 202 21.05 -33.74 8.38
N VAL A 203 20.25 -34.79 8.56
CA VAL A 203 18.81 -34.71 8.77
C VAL A 203 18.39 -35.65 9.89
N GLY A 204 17.39 -35.25 10.64
CA GLY A 204 16.79 -36.12 11.63
C GLY A 204 15.54 -35.53 12.25
N PRO A 205 14.74 -36.39 12.90
CA PRO A 205 13.61 -35.91 13.70
C PRO A 205 14.14 -35.10 14.89
N VAL A 206 13.30 -34.23 15.43
CA VAL A 206 13.65 -33.40 16.60
C VAL A 206 14.08 -34.28 17.79
N LYS A 207 13.46 -35.46 17.96
CA LYS A 207 13.89 -36.52 18.89
C LYS A 207 14.27 -37.77 18.11
N GLY A 208 15.52 -38.22 18.21
CA GLY A 208 15.98 -39.45 17.57
C GLY A 208 17.39 -39.35 17.01
N LYS A 209 17.77 -40.39 16.26
CA LYS A 209 19.09 -40.43 15.60
C LYS A 209 19.06 -39.58 14.33
N HIS A 210 20.06 -38.70 14.21
CA HIS A 210 20.28 -37.92 12.99
C HIS A 210 21.18 -38.69 12.05
N ARG A 211 20.81 -38.80 10.79
CA ARG A 211 21.61 -39.43 9.74
C ARG A 211 22.40 -38.40 8.98
N VAL A 212 23.48 -38.86 8.41
CA VAL A 212 24.30 -38.13 7.47
C VAL A 212 23.69 -38.30 6.09
N ILE A 213 23.37 -37.16 5.44
CA ILE A 213 22.99 -37.14 4.03
C ILE A 213 24.26 -37.09 3.20
N TYR A 214 25.15 -36.15 3.50
CA TYR A 214 26.39 -35.96 2.74
C TYR A 214 27.56 -35.70 3.68
N ASP A 215 28.68 -36.40 3.46
CA ASP A 215 29.92 -36.27 4.21
C ASP A 215 31.08 -36.73 3.29
N ASP A 216 31.83 -35.75 2.81
CA ASP A 216 33.01 -35.99 1.95
C ASP A 216 34.23 -35.31 2.56
N GLU A 217 35.39 -35.96 2.48
CA GLU A 217 36.61 -35.40 3.07
C GLU A 217 37.23 -34.26 2.25
N LYS A 218 36.96 -34.24 0.94
CA LYS A 218 37.54 -33.26 0.00
C LYS A 218 36.57 -32.19 -0.45
N ALA A 219 35.25 -32.41 -0.30
CA ALA A 219 34.20 -31.51 -0.80
C ALA A 219 33.43 -30.89 0.35
N VAL A 220 33.03 -29.63 0.23
CA VAL A 220 32.43 -28.83 1.30
C VAL A 220 30.99 -28.48 0.94
N VAL A 221 30.04 -28.90 1.78
CA VAL A 221 28.64 -28.41 1.67
C VAL A 221 28.60 -26.89 1.96
N THR A 222 28.13 -26.12 1.01
CA THR A 222 28.11 -24.65 1.11
C THR A 222 26.75 -24.10 1.51
N ASN A 223 25.66 -24.67 0.97
CA ASN A 223 24.30 -24.24 1.28
C ASN A 223 23.29 -25.38 1.04
N PHE A 224 22.05 -25.17 1.55
CA PHE A 224 20.93 -26.04 1.26
C PHE A 224 19.60 -25.24 1.40
N SER A 225 18.56 -25.75 0.74
CA SER A 225 17.18 -25.29 0.91
C SER A 225 16.21 -26.48 0.85
N LEU A 226 15.03 -26.31 1.46
CA LEU A 226 13.94 -27.29 1.38
C LEU A 226 12.79 -26.72 0.56
N ASN A 227 12.01 -27.61 -0.05
CA ASN A 227 10.74 -27.24 -0.67
C ASN A 227 9.72 -26.82 0.42
N GLN A 228 8.62 -26.22 0.00
CA GLN A 228 7.58 -25.70 0.90
C GLN A 228 6.99 -26.79 1.82
N GLY A 229 6.94 -28.04 1.35
CA GLY A 229 6.48 -29.18 2.15
C GLY A 229 7.52 -29.75 3.12
N GLY A 230 8.80 -29.32 3.04
CA GLY A 230 9.88 -29.81 3.90
C GLY A 230 10.28 -31.26 3.70
N GLN A 231 9.79 -31.92 2.64
CA GLN A 231 10.04 -33.34 2.37
C GLN A 231 11.23 -33.57 1.44
N GLU A 232 11.51 -32.61 0.60
CA GLU A 232 12.58 -32.64 -0.37
C GLU A 232 13.39 -31.35 -0.33
N GLY A 233 14.62 -31.39 -0.78
CA GLY A 233 15.47 -30.22 -0.81
C GLY A 233 16.60 -30.32 -1.82
N VAL A 234 17.34 -29.25 -1.91
CA VAL A 234 18.55 -29.13 -2.69
C VAL A 234 19.72 -28.72 -1.79
N PHE A 235 20.91 -29.16 -2.10
CA PHE A 235 22.13 -28.65 -1.46
C PHE A 235 23.24 -28.49 -2.48
N THR A 236 24.12 -27.54 -2.20
CA THR A 236 25.28 -27.24 -3.03
C THR A 236 26.57 -27.63 -2.33
N VAL A 237 27.52 -28.12 -3.12
CA VAL A 237 28.83 -28.58 -2.67
C VAL A 237 29.92 -27.91 -3.49
N ALA A 238 30.97 -27.45 -2.82
CA ALA A 238 32.22 -27.07 -3.46
C ALA A 238 33.16 -28.28 -3.51
N SER A 239 33.56 -28.72 -4.70
CA SER A 239 34.41 -29.87 -4.86
C SER A 239 35.86 -29.60 -4.38
N ASP A 240 36.25 -28.33 -4.32
CA ASP A 240 37.51 -27.90 -3.69
C ASP A 240 37.41 -26.45 -3.16
N SER A 241 38.46 -25.96 -2.53
CA SER A 241 38.49 -24.65 -1.89
C SER A 241 38.35 -23.46 -2.86
N SER A 242 38.60 -23.64 -4.14
CA SER A 242 38.45 -22.59 -5.16
C SER A 242 36.98 -22.30 -5.47
N TYR A 243 36.09 -23.24 -5.18
CA TYR A 243 34.64 -23.15 -5.43
C TYR A 243 33.79 -22.80 -4.19
N LEU A 244 34.37 -22.43 -3.05
CA LEU A 244 33.63 -22.12 -1.81
C LEU A 244 32.60 -21.02 -2.00
N ASN A 245 32.88 -20.02 -2.84
CA ASN A 245 31.97 -18.89 -3.11
C ASN A 245 31.06 -19.17 -4.31
N GLU A 246 31.40 -20.08 -5.19
CA GLU A 246 30.63 -20.47 -6.37
C GLU A 246 30.64 -22.03 -6.44
N PRO A 247 29.83 -22.71 -5.58
CA PRO A 247 29.83 -24.18 -5.50
C PRO A 247 29.48 -24.79 -6.85
N ASP A 248 30.18 -25.87 -7.19
CA ASP A 248 30.14 -26.46 -8.52
C ASP A 248 29.23 -27.69 -8.62
N LEU A 249 28.84 -28.30 -7.49
CA LEU A 249 27.96 -29.47 -7.49
C LEU A 249 26.62 -29.14 -6.86
N LEU A 250 25.52 -29.53 -7.51
CA LEU A 250 24.16 -29.42 -7.01
C LEU A 250 23.52 -30.79 -6.86
N TYR A 251 22.97 -31.06 -5.69
CA TYR A 251 22.29 -32.30 -5.36
C TYR A 251 20.84 -32.03 -4.97
N THR A 252 19.93 -32.94 -5.30
CA THR A 252 18.63 -33.09 -4.65
C THR A 252 18.72 -34.12 -3.54
N PHE A 253 17.87 -33.98 -2.51
CA PHE A 253 17.80 -34.99 -1.43
C PHE A 253 16.37 -35.10 -0.88
N SER A 254 16.06 -36.29 -0.35
CA SER A 254 14.81 -36.55 0.36
C SER A 254 15.08 -36.55 1.88
N VAL A 255 14.24 -35.81 2.60
CA VAL A 255 14.27 -35.72 4.06
C VAL A 255 13.85 -37.04 4.70
N GLY A 256 12.90 -37.75 4.09
CA GLY A 256 12.32 -38.99 4.61
C GLY A 256 13.31 -40.16 4.69
N ASP A 257 13.99 -40.53 3.60
CA ASP A 257 14.90 -41.64 3.52
C ASP A 257 16.40 -41.22 3.49
N GLY A 258 16.70 -39.94 3.37
CA GLY A 258 18.04 -39.38 3.32
C GLY A 258 18.81 -39.66 2.01
N LYS A 259 18.12 -40.21 1.00
CA LYS A 259 18.75 -40.40 -0.31
C LYS A 259 19.00 -39.06 -0.98
N PHE A 260 20.11 -39.00 -1.70
CA PHE A 260 20.48 -37.83 -2.49
C PHE A 260 20.98 -38.26 -3.87
N ARG A 261 20.87 -37.33 -4.82
CA ARG A 261 21.28 -37.54 -6.20
C ARG A 261 21.98 -36.28 -6.72
N LEU A 262 23.12 -36.43 -7.37
CA LEU A 262 23.73 -35.36 -8.13
C LEU A 262 22.82 -35.02 -9.31
N VAL A 263 22.44 -33.74 -9.42
CA VAL A 263 21.58 -33.24 -10.49
C VAL A 263 22.33 -32.32 -11.45
N MET A 264 23.39 -31.68 -11.01
CA MET A 264 24.19 -30.81 -11.86
C MET A 264 25.66 -30.73 -11.37
N ASP A 265 26.61 -30.91 -12.28
CA ASP A 265 28.00 -30.49 -12.13
C ASP A 265 28.20 -29.25 -13.03
N THR A 266 28.44 -28.08 -12.47
CA THR A 266 28.56 -26.85 -13.24
C THR A 266 29.76 -26.82 -14.17
N LYS A 267 30.78 -27.68 -13.92
CA LYS A 267 31.94 -27.82 -14.79
C LYS A 267 31.65 -28.60 -16.08
N GLU A 268 30.65 -29.49 -16.02
CA GLU A 268 30.20 -30.27 -17.19
C GLU A 268 29.11 -29.56 -17.99
N VAL A 269 28.51 -28.49 -17.45
CA VAL A 269 27.41 -27.80 -18.10
C VAL A 269 27.94 -26.79 -19.10
N VAL A 270 27.65 -27.02 -20.38
CA VAL A 270 27.90 -26.07 -21.46
C VAL A 270 26.68 -25.21 -21.65
N VAL A 271 26.83 -23.91 -21.43
CA VAL A 271 25.77 -22.92 -21.63
C VAL A 271 25.91 -22.28 -23.02
N SER A 272 27.05 -21.60 -23.26
CA SER A 272 27.45 -21.02 -24.51
C SER A 272 28.93 -20.61 -24.46
N ASP A 273 29.48 -20.15 -25.59
CA ASP A 273 30.88 -19.67 -25.65
C ASP A 273 31.07 -18.39 -24.80
N GLU A 274 30.03 -17.64 -24.52
CA GLU A 274 30.09 -16.38 -23.77
C GLU A 274 29.79 -16.58 -22.26
N TYR A 275 28.93 -17.57 -21.91
CA TYR A 275 28.38 -17.70 -20.56
C TYR A 275 28.73 -19.08 -19.96
N LYS A 276 29.00 -19.06 -18.64
CA LYS A 276 29.12 -20.27 -17.79
C LYS A 276 28.12 -20.21 -16.66
N VAL A 277 27.72 -21.34 -16.12
CA VAL A 277 26.90 -21.43 -14.91
C VAL A 277 27.67 -20.82 -13.73
N ARG A 278 27.01 -20.02 -12.92
CA ARG A 278 27.49 -19.58 -11.62
C ARG A 278 26.93 -20.51 -10.55
N GLY A 279 27.79 -20.92 -9.63
CA GLY A 279 27.35 -21.66 -8.46
C GLY A 279 26.46 -20.82 -7.57
N GLY A 280 25.37 -21.39 -7.02
CA GLY A 280 24.43 -20.64 -6.17
C GLY A 280 23.27 -21.50 -5.67
N ILE A 281 22.21 -20.84 -5.19
CA ILE A 281 20.93 -21.48 -4.85
C ILE A 281 20.10 -21.48 -6.12
N TYR A 282 19.69 -22.67 -6.55
CA TYR A 282 18.94 -22.87 -7.78
C TYR A 282 17.48 -23.16 -7.48
N SER A 283 16.58 -22.69 -8.37
CA SER A 283 15.19 -23.10 -8.37
C SER A 283 15.04 -24.40 -9.16
N VAL A 284 14.70 -25.48 -8.48
CA VAL A 284 14.45 -26.81 -9.05
C VAL A 284 12.96 -27.04 -9.12
N PHE A 285 12.45 -27.47 -10.26
CA PHE A 285 11.00 -27.66 -10.50
C PHE A 285 10.74 -28.86 -11.42
N ASN A 286 9.48 -29.19 -11.70
CA ASN A 286 9.07 -30.36 -12.47
C ASN A 286 9.66 -31.67 -11.92
N ASN A 287 9.50 -31.89 -10.60
CA ASN A 287 10.03 -33.10 -9.92
C ASN A 287 11.51 -33.30 -10.12
N GLY A 288 12.30 -32.22 -10.13
CA GLY A 288 13.75 -32.26 -10.26
C GLY A 288 14.26 -32.43 -11.70
N LYS A 289 13.41 -32.24 -12.72
CA LYS A 289 13.83 -32.37 -14.13
C LYS A 289 14.44 -31.11 -14.70
N TYR A 290 14.01 -29.96 -14.21
CA TYR A 290 14.45 -28.63 -14.67
C TYR A 290 15.05 -27.80 -13.56
N ILE A 291 16.07 -27.03 -13.91
CA ILE A 291 16.75 -26.13 -13.00
C ILE A 291 16.94 -24.78 -13.70
N PHE A 292 16.39 -23.69 -13.15
CA PHE A 292 16.79 -22.36 -13.56
C PHE A 292 18.22 -22.10 -13.09
N VAL A 293 19.11 -21.78 -14.01
CA VAL A 293 20.53 -21.54 -13.72
C VAL A 293 20.88 -20.06 -13.91
N ASP A 294 21.60 -19.53 -12.94
CA ASP A 294 22.23 -18.23 -13.07
C ASP A 294 23.56 -18.39 -13.81
N VAL A 295 23.81 -17.46 -14.72
CA VAL A 295 25.01 -17.49 -15.54
C VAL A 295 25.88 -16.26 -15.34
N GLY A 296 27.16 -16.40 -15.59
CA GLY A 296 28.16 -15.36 -15.63
C GLY A 296 29.00 -15.44 -16.91
N LEU A 297 29.75 -14.40 -17.22
CA LEU A 297 30.67 -14.42 -18.34
C LEU A 297 31.75 -15.52 -18.15
N GLN A 298 32.08 -16.22 -19.23
CA GLN A 298 33.19 -17.20 -19.25
C GLN A 298 34.50 -16.51 -18.88
N GLN A 299 34.81 -15.41 -19.54
CA GLN A 299 35.94 -14.58 -19.20
C GLN A 299 35.47 -13.47 -18.30
N GLN A 300 36.00 -13.40 -17.06
CA GLN A 300 35.80 -12.19 -16.27
C GLN A 300 36.42 -11.03 -17.03
N GLU A 301 35.60 -10.07 -17.47
CA GLU A 301 36.19 -8.78 -17.88
C GLU A 301 37.07 -8.32 -16.72
N GLU A 302 38.36 -8.10 -16.98
CA GLU A 302 39.23 -7.46 -15.98
C GLU A 302 38.46 -6.25 -15.48
N ARG A 303 38.11 -6.24 -14.19
CA ARG A 303 37.54 -5.05 -13.58
C ARG A 303 38.56 -3.96 -13.75
N LYS A 304 38.44 -3.18 -14.84
CA LYS A 304 39.16 -1.92 -14.95
C LYS A 304 38.91 -1.17 -13.64
N PRO A 305 40.00 -0.80 -12.90
CA PRO A 305 39.82 -0.02 -11.70
C PRO A 305 38.82 1.11 -12.06
N LYS A 306 37.76 1.27 -11.28
CA LYS A 306 36.86 2.38 -11.51
C LYS A 306 37.74 3.63 -11.51
N ALA A 307 37.85 4.28 -12.67
CA ALA A 307 38.52 5.54 -12.77
C ALA A 307 37.96 6.42 -11.66
N LYS A 308 38.83 7.00 -10.83
CA LYS A 308 38.37 7.97 -9.85
C LYS A 308 37.69 9.09 -10.63
N PRO A 309 36.44 9.43 -10.31
CA PRO A 309 35.77 10.51 -11.04
C PRO A 309 36.61 11.76 -10.91
N ASP A 310 36.82 12.45 -12.02
CA ASP A 310 37.37 13.82 -11.98
C ASP A 310 36.33 14.67 -11.24
N LYS A 311 36.75 15.21 -10.09
CA LYS A 311 35.90 16.05 -9.25
C LYS A 311 36.06 17.55 -9.55
N SER A 312 36.78 17.91 -10.60
CA SER A 312 36.96 19.31 -10.98
C SER A 312 35.67 19.96 -11.50
N PHE A 313 34.82 19.15 -12.14
CA PHE A 313 33.47 19.51 -12.52
C PHE A 313 32.60 18.24 -12.66
N GLU A 314 31.27 18.43 -12.64
CA GLU A 314 30.30 17.39 -12.87
C GLU A 314 29.49 17.74 -14.10
N LEU A 315 29.44 16.83 -15.10
CA LEU A 315 28.73 17.02 -16.36
C LEU A 315 27.63 15.96 -16.50
N GLU A 316 26.41 16.42 -16.71
CA GLU A 316 25.32 15.59 -17.21
C GLU A 316 25.18 15.80 -18.72
N LEU A 317 25.42 14.74 -19.51
CA LEU A 317 25.20 14.80 -20.97
C LEU A 317 23.85 14.14 -21.30
N TRP A 318 22.91 14.93 -21.79
CA TRP A 318 21.59 14.49 -22.25
C TRP A 318 21.64 14.24 -23.74
N LYS A 319 21.34 12.97 -24.12
CA LYS A 319 21.29 12.57 -25.54
C LYS A 319 19.84 12.27 -25.90
N TRP A 320 19.39 12.76 -27.05
CA TRP A 320 18.00 12.72 -27.48
C TRP A 320 17.43 11.30 -27.74
N ASP A 321 18.28 10.30 -28.04
CA ASP A 321 17.91 8.93 -28.33
C ASP A 321 18.30 7.93 -27.23
N ASP A 322 18.67 8.41 -26.04
CA ASP A 322 18.88 7.53 -24.89
C ASP A 322 17.59 6.75 -24.57
N GLU A 323 17.71 5.43 -24.30
CA GLU A 323 16.57 4.61 -23.88
C GLU A 323 15.95 5.08 -22.57
N VAL A 324 16.75 5.69 -21.69
CA VAL A 324 16.36 6.20 -20.39
C VAL A 324 16.97 7.58 -20.21
N SER A 325 16.16 8.60 -19.99
CA SER A 325 16.64 9.98 -19.76
C SER A 325 17.58 10.08 -18.56
N GLN A 326 18.51 11.07 -18.58
CA GLN A 326 19.52 11.26 -17.53
C GLN A 326 18.92 11.37 -16.12
N SER A 327 17.82 12.09 -15.99
CA SER A 327 17.11 12.20 -14.71
C SER A 327 16.63 10.85 -14.19
N ARG A 328 16.07 9.97 -15.05
CA ARG A 328 15.64 8.63 -14.67
C ARG A 328 16.82 7.71 -14.32
N GLN A 329 17.95 7.83 -15.02
CA GLN A 329 19.17 7.08 -14.74
C GLN A 329 19.68 7.38 -13.32
N SER A 330 19.62 8.65 -12.88
CA SER A 330 20.04 9.10 -11.56
C SER A 330 19.20 8.48 -10.42
N TYR A 331 17.94 8.10 -10.69
CA TYR A 331 17.05 7.41 -9.75
C TYR A 331 17.12 5.87 -9.83
N GLY A 332 18.16 5.31 -10.48
CA GLY A 332 18.41 3.86 -10.51
C GLY A 332 17.61 3.08 -11.56
N SER A 333 16.82 3.75 -12.38
CA SER A 333 16.02 3.12 -13.45
C SER A 333 16.86 2.66 -14.66
N GLY A 334 18.14 2.97 -14.69
CA GLY A 334 19.05 2.63 -15.79
C GLY A 334 20.44 2.18 -15.35
N GLY A 335 20.68 2.04 -14.03
CA GLY A 335 21.99 1.88 -13.45
C GLY A 335 22.64 0.52 -13.63
N GLY A 336 23.40 0.33 -14.66
CA GLY A 336 24.74 -0.23 -14.64
C GLY A 336 24.97 -1.70 -14.32
N ARG A 337 23.97 -2.54 -14.00
CA ARG A 337 24.15 -3.98 -13.94
C ARG A 337 23.89 -4.58 -15.32
N ARG A 338 24.94 -5.17 -15.92
CA ARG A 338 24.76 -5.99 -17.13
C ARG A 338 23.68 -7.03 -16.85
N LYS A 339 22.59 -6.98 -17.62
CA LYS A 339 21.54 -7.98 -17.55
C LYS A 339 22.09 -9.28 -18.11
N MET A 340 21.82 -10.40 -17.44
CA MET A 340 22.30 -11.72 -17.82
C MET A 340 21.15 -12.53 -18.41
N PRO A 341 21.42 -13.39 -19.42
CA PRO A 341 20.41 -14.28 -19.96
C PRO A 341 19.96 -15.30 -18.92
N LYS A 342 18.74 -15.83 -19.09
CA LYS A 342 18.18 -16.88 -18.22
C LYS A 342 18.10 -18.19 -19.00
N TYR A 343 18.62 -19.24 -18.38
CA TYR A 343 18.64 -20.58 -18.95
C TYR A 343 17.90 -21.54 -18.02
N VAL A 344 17.35 -22.59 -18.64
CA VAL A 344 16.88 -23.79 -17.93
C VAL A 344 17.82 -24.94 -18.29
N TYR A 345 18.33 -25.61 -17.28
CA TYR A 345 19.10 -26.84 -17.41
C TYR A 345 18.17 -28.04 -17.27
N HIS A 346 18.22 -28.95 -18.24
CA HIS A 346 17.51 -30.24 -18.28
C HIS A 346 18.39 -31.33 -17.67
N VAL A 347 18.00 -31.82 -16.50
CA VAL A 347 18.80 -32.77 -15.72
C VAL A 347 19.06 -34.08 -16.50
N ASP A 348 18.05 -34.62 -17.17
CA ASP A 348 18.15 -35.91 -17.88
C ASP A 348 19.00 -35.83 -19.16
N SER A 349 18.83 -34.76 -19.95
CA SER A 349 19.57 -34.58 -21.21
C SER A 349 20.90 -33.82 -21.03
N LYS A 350 21.16 -33.27 -19.86
CA LYS A 350 22.31 -32.41 -19.54
C LYS A 350 22.48 -31.19 -20.46
N LYS A 351 21.38 -30.64 -20.98
CA LYS A 351 21.38 -29.49 -21.90
C LYS A 351 20.86 -28.24 -21.25
N CYS A 352 21.45 -27.10 -21.59
CA CYS A 352 20.91 -25.78 -21.28
C CYS A 352 20.09 -25.23 -22.44
N VAL A 353 18.89 -24.73 -22.11
CA VAL A 353 17.99 -24.08 -23.04
C VAL A 353 17.87 -22.60 -22.67
N LEU A 354 18.09 -21.71 -23.63
CA LEU A 354 17.94 -20.27 -23.45
C LEU A 354 16.45 -19.90 -23.38
N VAL A 355 16.01 -19.47 -22.18
CA VAL A 355 14.62 -19.03 -21.95
C VAL A 355 14.46 -17.54 -22.25
N ALA A 356 15.32 -16.70 -21.70
CA ALA A 356 15.25 -15.26 -21.86
C ALA A 356 16.63 -14.66 -22.17
N PRO A 357 16.80 -13.96 -23.31
CA PRO A 357 18.01 -13.19 -23.57
C PRO A 357 18.14 -12.01 -22.61
N PRO A 358 19.33 -11.37 -22.50
CA PRO A 358 19.58 -10.33 -21.49
C PRO A 358 18.61 -9.15 -21.51
N HIS A 359 18.07 -8.79 -22.69
CA HIS A 359 17.13 -7.68 -22.82
C HIS A 359 15.69 -8.02 -22.47
N MET A 360 15.34 -9.33 -22.36
CA MET A 360 14.01 -9.85 -22.02
C MET A 360 14.02 -10.49 -20.62
N ASP A 361 14.49 -9.79 -19.63
CA ASP A 361 14.76 -10.32 -18.28
C ASP A 361 13.52 -10.51 -17.40
N GLN A 362 12.36 -10.02 -17.84
CA GLN A 362 11.10 -10.24 -17.12
C GLN A 362 10.46 -11.56 -17.53
N ILE A 363 10.33 -12.48 -16.57
CA ILE A 363 9.74 -13.79 -16.75
C ILE A 363 8.50 -13.92 -15.88
N TYR A 364 7.36 -14.24 -16.48
CA TYR A 364 6.11 -14.55 -15.80
C TYR A 364 5.90 -16.05 -15.84
N GLN A 365 6.12 -16.72 -14.70
CA GLN A 365 5.97 -18.16 -14.54
C GLN A 365 4.72 -18.51 -13.73
N PRO A 366 4.13 -19.70 -13.91
CA PRO A 366 3.09 -20.21 -13.04
C PRO A 366 3.58 -20.38 -11.59
N ASP A 367 2.66 -20.21 -10.64
CA ASP A 367 2.92 -20.47 -9.21
C ASP A 367 2.54 -21.93 -8.86
N CYS A 368 3.20 -22.89 -9.52
CA CYS A 368 3.05 -24.32 -9.28
C CYS A 368 4.39 -25.04 -9.54
N ASP A 369 4.50 -26.30 -9.10
CA ASP A 369 5.74 -27.06 -9.19
C ASP A 369 5.96 -27.64 -10.60
N GLU A 370 4.92 -27.78 -11.43
CA GLU A 370 4.99 -28.41 -12.75
C GLU A 370 4.45 -27.47 -13.84
N TYR A 371 5.33 -27.02 -14.72
CA TYR A 371 4.98 -26.22 -15.90
C TYR A 371 6.04 -26.37 -17.01
N ARG A 372 5.62 -26.21 -18.27
CA ARG A 372 6.48 -26.35 -19.44
C ARG A 372 6.67 -25.03 -20.20
N TYR A 373 5.89 -24.05 -19.90
CA TYR A 373 5.88 -22.76 -20.58
C TYR A 373 5.97 -21.61 -19.59
N VAL A 374 6.63 -20.55 -20.02
CA VAL A 374 6.65 -19.25 -19.32
C VAL A 374 6.32 -18.14 -20.33
N ILE A 375 5.92 -16.98 -19.84
CA ILE A 375 5.78 -15.79 -20.66
C ILE A 375 6.94 -14.86 -20.33
N ILE A 376 7.63 -14.34 -21.35
CA ILE A 376 8.68 -13.34 -21.19
C ILE A 376 8.26 -12.03 -21.85
N ALA A 377 8.85 -10.94 -21.39
CA ALA A 377 8.55 -9.60 -21.88
C ALA A 377 9.80 -8.91 -22.43
N ASP A 378 9.67 -8.33 -23.64
CA ASP A 378 10.65 -7.41 -24.21
C ASP A 378 10.17 -5.97 -24.10
N GLU A 379 10.74 -5.23 -23.16
CA GLU A 379 10.47 -3.81 -22.93
C GLU A 379 11.34 -2.90 -23.81
N THR A 380 12.35 -3.43 -24.47
CA THR A 380 13.38 -2.64 -25.17
C THR A 380 12.79 -1.67 -26.20
N PRO A 381 11.80 -2.06 -27.03
CA PRO A 381 11.22 -1.13 -28.01
C PRO A 381 10.48 0.05 -27.38
N TYR A 382 10.09 -0.06 -26.09
CA TYR A 382 9.16 0.87 -25.44
C TYR A 382 9.78 1.64 -24.26
N ARG A 383 11.04 1.40 -23.87
CA ARG A 383 11.67 2.02 -22.70
C ARG A 383 11.71 3.54 -22.78
N ARG A 384 12.00 4.10 -23.96
CA ARG A 384 12.02 5.55 -24.17
C ARG A 384 10.61 6.15 -24.08
N LEU A 385 9.58 5.38 -24.46
CA LEU A 385 8.21 5.86 -24.45
C LEU A 385 7.70 6.15 -23.04
N ALA A 386 8.33 5.58 -22.01
CA ALA A 386 7.98 5.85 -20.60
C ALA A 386 8.21 7.31 -20.18
N ASP A 387 8.90 8.13 -20.98
CA ASP A 387 9.02 9.56 -20.72
C ASP A 387 7.69 10.31 -21.01
N TRP A 388 6.82 9.75 -21.86
CA TRP A 388 5.51 10.33 -22.21
C TRP A 388 4.33 9.33 -22.16
N ARG A 389 4.57 8.06 -21.78
CA ARG A 389 3.54 7.06 -21.50
C ARG A 389 3.54 6.68 -20.02
N ASP A 390 2.40 6.27 -19.51
CA ASP A 390 2.26 5.77 -18.14
C ASP A 390 2.76 4.33 -18.03
N GLY A 391 4.03 4.19 -17.68
CA GLY A 391 4.73 2.91 -17.56
C GLY A 391 5.38 2.42 -18.85
N VAL A 392 6.12 1.33 -18.74
CA VAL A 392 6.76 0.64 -19.87
C VAL A 392 5.86 -0.50 -20.30
N THR A 393 5.55 -0.55 -21.59
CA THR A 393 4.88 -1.69 -22.22
C THR A 393 5.90 -2.69 -22.73
N ALA A 394 5.46 -3.86 -23.18
CA ALA A 394 6.37 -4.90 -23.67
C ALA A 394 5.74 -5.73 -24.80
N ASP A 395 6.59 -6.28 -25.66
CA ASP A 395 6.21 -7.42 -26.49
C ASP A 395 6.22 -8.69 -25.63
N LEU A 396 5.13 -9.43 -25.61
CA LEU A 396 5.01 -10.66 -24.85
C LEU A 396 5.22 -11.89 -25.72
N TYR A 397 6.05 -12.80 -25.24
CA TYR A 397 6.34 -14.08 -25.91
C TYR A 397 6.04 -15.25 -25.00
N LEU A 398 5.35 -16.26 -25.52
CA LEU A 398 5.29 -17.59 -24.92
C LEU A 398 6.59 -18.34 -25.22
N VAL A 399 7.19 -18.94 -24.21
CA VAL A 399 8.45 -19.69 -24.35
C VAL A 399 8.29 -21.11 -23.86
N SER A 400 8.64 -22.07 -24.72
CA SER A 400 8.79 -23.47 -24.35
C SER A 400 10.07 -23.67 -23.55
N LEU A 401 9.96 -24.18 -22.32
CA LEU A 401 11.13 -24.53 -21.52
C LEU A 401 11.86 -25.74 -22.06
N GLU A 402 11.22 -26.57 -22.87
CA GLU A 402 11.81 -27.75 -23.49
C GLU A 402 12.74 -27.39 -24.67
N THR A 403 12.30 -26.44 -25.51
CA THR A 403 13.00 -26.12 -26.77
C THR A 403 13.65 -24.74 -26.78
N GLY A 404 13.18 -23.82 -25.96
CA GLY A 404 13.53 -22.38 -26.00
C GLY A 404 12.83 -21.62 -27.12
N GLU A 405 11.92 -22.26 -27.85
CA GLU A 405 11.15 -21.63 -28.91
C GLU A 405 10.26 -20.54 -28.35
N ARG A 406 10.20 -19.40 -29.06
CA ARG A 406 9.44 -18.21 -28.64
C ARG A 406 8.37 -17.89 -29.65
N THR A 407 7.11 -17.83 -29.17
CA THR A 407 5.96 -17.42 -29.99
C THR A 407 5.49 -16.05 -29.52
N LEU A 408 5.46 -15.07 -30.40
CA LEU A 408 4.92 -13.73 -30.08
C LEU A 408 3.43 -13.82 -29.79
N LEU A 409 3.01 -13.33 -28.63
CA LEU A 409 1.60 -13.25 -28.22
C LEU A 409 0.99 -11.89 -28.55
N PHE A 410 1.59 -10.83 -28.05
CA PHE A 410 1.16 -9.44 -28.25
C PHE A 410 2.36 -8.51 -28.37
N LYS A 411 2.21 -7.46 -29.16
CA LYS A 411 3.09 -6.29 -29.16
C LYS A 411 2.51 -5.17 -28.30
N ASP A 412 3.40 -4.34 -27.73
CA ASP A 412 3.03 -3.12 -26.97
C ASP A 412 1.98 -3.40 -25.87
N PHE A 413 2.17 -4.46 -25.11
CA PHE A 413 1.19 -4.93 -24.12
C PHE A 413 1.41 -4.26 -22.75
N ARG A 414 0.31 -3.74 -22.16
CA ARG A 414 0.39 -2.95 -20.92
C ARG A 414 0.27 -3.75 -19.63
N GLN A 415 -0.46 -4.85 -19.64
CA GLN A 415 -0.82 -5.58 -18.43
C GLN A 415 0.05 -6.81 -18.20
N ARG A 416 0.20 -7.21 -16.95
CA ARG A 416 0.91 -8.44 -16.60
C ARG A 416 0.02 -9.66 -16.84
N PRO A 417 0.55 -10.74 -17.42
CA PRO A 417 -0.14 -12.03 -17.48
C PRO A 417 -0.48 -12.56 -16.09
N VAL A 418 -1.63 -13.23 -15.95
CA VAL A 418 -2.06 -13.89 -14.72
C VAL A 418 -2.23 -15.37 -14.99
N TRP A 419 -1.33 -16.19 -14.47
CA TRP A 419 -1.38 -17.63 -14.61
C TRP A 419 -2.46 -18.25 -13.71
N SER A 420 -3.09 -19.33 -14.19
CA SER A 420 -3.88 -20.22 -13.33
C SER A 420 -2.94 -20.89 -12.31
N PRO A 421 -3.41 -21.17 -11.07
CA PRO A 421 -2.57 -21.75 -10.02
C PRO A 421 -1.96 -23.13 -10.35
N ASN A 422 -2.45 -23.80 -11.38
CA ASN A 422 -1.92 -25.07 -11.90
C ASN A 422 -1.15 -24.94 -13.24
N GLY A 423 -0.93 -23.71 -13.71
CA GLY A 423 -0.15 -23.46 -14.94
C GLY A 423 -0.81 -23.86 -16.26
N LYS A 424 -2.08 -24.35 -16.27
CA LYS A 424 -2.77 -24.79 -17.49
C LYS A 424 -3.08 -23.64 -18.45
N TYR A 425 -3.41 -22.45 -17.92
CA TYR A 425 -3.81 -21.28 -18.69
C TYR A 425 -3.16 -20.01 -18.15
N ALA A 426 -3.03 -19.00 -19.01
CA ALA A 426 -2.75 -17.65 -18.58
C ALA A 426 -3.86 -16.70 -19.08
N MET A 427 -4.24 -15.74 -18.23
CA MET A 427 -5.17 -14.67 -18.56
C MET A 427 -4.42 -13.39 -18.90
N LEU A 428 -4.77 -12.77 -20.03
CA LEU A 428 -4.16 -11.54 -20.52
C LEU A 428 -5.25 -10.50 -20.82
N TYR A 429 -5.21 -9.38 -20.13
CA TYR A 429 -6.17 -8.30 -20.38
C TYR A 429 -5.64 -7.37 -21.47
N HIS A 430 -6.33 -7.31 -22.61
CA HIS A 430 -6.00 -6.39 -23.70
C HIS A 430 -6.71 -5.04 -23.47
N ALA A 431 -5.96 -4.05 -23.04
CA ALA A 431 -6.52 -2.79 -22.55
C ALA A 431 -7.26 -2.00 -23.64
N GLU A 432 -6.73 -1.93 -24.87
CA GLU A 432 -7.34 -1.22 -26.01
C GLU A 432 -8.65 -1.89 -26.47
N LYS A 433 -8.70 -3.23 -26.49
CA LYS A 433 -9.91 -3.99 -26.84
C LYS A 433 -10.87 -4.14 -25.65
N LYS A 434 -10.40 -3.87 -24.41
CA LYS A 434 -11.17 -3.97 -23.18
C LYS A 434 -11.70 -5.37 -22.87
N VAL A 435 -10.95 -6.41 -23.27
CA VAL A 435 -11.34 -7.82 -23.12
C VAL A 435 -10.23 -8.66 -22.49
N TRP A 436 -10.63 -9.77 -21.86
CA TRP A 436 -9.72 -10.79 -21.38
C TRP A 436 -9.52 -11.89 -22.40
N TYR A 437 -8.26 -12.18 -22.71
CA TYR A 437 -7.84 -13.35 -23.48
C TYR A 437 -7.40 -14.47 -22.54
N LYS A 438 -7.80 -15.69 -22.90
CA LYS A 438 -7.22 -16.93 -22.41
C LYS A 438 -6.08 -17.32 -23.35
N LEU A 439 -4.91 -17.62 -22.81
CA LEU A 439 -3.83 -18.31 -23.50
C LEU A 439 -3.86 -19.79 -23.11
N SER A 440 -3.85 -20.68 -24.12
CA SER A 440 -3.61 -22.11 -23.97
C SER A 440 -2.12 -22.38 -24.31
N PRO A 441 -1.23 -22.60 -23.32
CA PRO A 441 0.22 -22.64 -23.56
C PRO A 441 0.65 -23.77 -24.51
N GLU A 442 -0.01 -24.92 -24.47
CA GLU A 442 0.33 -26.09 -25.29
C GLU A 442 0.10 -25.83 -26.78
N THR A 443 -0.83 -24.96 -27.14
CA THR A 443 -1.16 -24.65 -28.56
C THR A 443 -0.72 -23.24 -28.97
N GLY A 444 -0.40 -22.38 -27.99
CA GLY A 444 -0.17 -20.94 -28.22
C GLY A 444 -1.44 -20.16 -28.58
N GLU A 445 -2.63 -20.77 -28.48
CA GLU A 445 -3.90 -20.17 -28.89
C GLU A 445 -4.36 -19.11 -27.89
N LEU A 446 -4.77 -17.95 -28.42
CA LEU A 446 -5.38 -16.83 -27.71
C LEU A 446 -6.87 -16.74 -28.05
N THR A 447 -7.74 -16.88 -27.07
CA THR A 447 -9.19 -16.84 -27.23
C THR A 447 -9.79 -15.74 -26.36
N ASP A 448 -10.63 -14.84 -26.93
CA ASP A 448 -11.45 -13.92 -26.13
C ASP A 448 -12.48 -14.71 -25.33
N VAL A 449 -12.43 -14.57 -24.01
CA VAL A 449 -13.31 -15.29 -23.06
C VAL A 449 -14.22 -14.36 -22.27
N SER A 450 -14.06 -13.06 -22.39
CA SER A 450 -14.88 -12.10 -21.64
C SER A 450 -16.05 -11.50 -22.44
N SER A 451 -15.97 -11.44 -23.77
CA SER A 451 -17.07 -10.89 -24.59
C SER A 451 -18.41 -11.61 -24.35
N PRO A 452 -18.48 -12.94 -24.11
CA PRO A 452 -19.73 -13.62 -23.78
C PRO A 452 -20.41 -13.17 -22.48
N ILE A 453 -19.72 -12.41 -21.59
CA ILE A 453 -20.31 -11.85 -20.36
C ILE A 453 -21.43 -10.84 -20.71
N GLY A 454 -21.28 -10.08 -21.81
CA GLY A 454 -22.26 -9.07 -22.22
C GLY A 454 -22.29 -7.79 -21.40
N PHE A 455 -21.40 -7.66 -20.41
CA PHE A 455 -21.17 -6.47 -19.59
C PHE A 455 -19.69 -6.07 -19.61
N ALA A 456 -19.43 -4.79 -19.38
CA ALA A 456 -18.07 -4.28 -19.34
C ALA A 456 -17.25 -4.93 -18.20
N VAL A 457 -16.11 -5.54 -18.57
CA VAL A 457 -15.14 -6.08 -17.61
C VAL A 457 -14.05 -5.08 -17.26
N HIS A 458 -14.13 -3.85 -17.78
CA HIS A 458 -13.24 -2.72 -17.56
C HIS A 458 -13.93 -1.63 -16.74
N ASN A 459 -13.15 -0.79 -16.09
CA ASN A 459 -13.68 0.35 -15.33
C ASN A 459 -14.44 1.33 -16.24
N GLU A 460 -15.75 1.39 -16.11
CA GLU A 460 -16.64 2.25 -16.88
C GLU A 460 -16.60 3.72 -16.42
N GLU A 461 -16.06 4.00 -15.24
CA GLU A 461 -15.91 5.34 -14.65
C GLU A 461 -14.53 5.96 -14.98
N HIS A 462 -13.77 5.33 -15.88
CA HIS A 462 -12.44 5.77 -16.29
C HIS A 462 -12.51 7.04 -17.15
N ASP A 463 -11.81 8.09 -16.73
CA ASP A 463 -11.78 9.40 -17.40
C ASP A 463 -10.36 9.87 -17.82
N LEU A 464 -9.38 8.96 -17.77
CA LEU A 464 -8.01 9.25 -18.21
C LEU A 464 -7.83 8.99 -19.70
N PRO A 465 -6.87 9.68 -20.40
CA PRO A 465 -6.64 9.50 -21.82
C PRO A 465 -6.05 8.14 -22.22
N LYS A 466 -5.68 7.31 -21.28
CA LYS A 466 -5.18 5.94 -21.51
C LYS A 466 -6.29 4.90 -21.46
N PRO A 467 -6.06 3.66 -21.98
CA PRO A 467 -7.05 2.59 -21.89
C PRO A 467 -7.44 2.23 -20.46
N ALA A 468 -8.72 1.91 -20.24
CA ALA A 468 -9.28 1.57 -18.95
C ALA A 468 -8.73 0.24 -18.40
N SER A 469 -8.46 0.21 -17.11
CA SER A 469 -8.08 -1.01 -16.38
C SER A 469 -9.28 -1.95 -16.21
N PRO A 470 -9.06 -3.29 -16.09
CA PRO A 470 -10.14 -4.24 -15.84
C PRO A 470 -10.63 -4.15 -14.39
N TYR A 471 -11.86 -4.59 -14.12
CA TYR A 471 -12.32 -4.83 -12.75
C TYR A 471 -11.58 -5.99 -12.08
N GLY A 472 -10.98 -6.90 -12.86
CA GLY A 472 -10.03 -7.91 -12.42
C GLY A 472 -10.58 -9.32 -12.30
N ILE A 473 -9.73 -10.19 -11.75
CA ILE A 473 -10.00 -11.61 -11.51
C ILE A 473 -10.31 -11.83 -10.02
N ALA A 474 -11.47 -12.40 -9.72
CA ALA A 474 -11.83 -12.80 -8.36
C ALA A 474 -10.97 -13.96 -7.86
N GLY A 475 -10.76 -14.95 -8.71
CA GLY A 475 -9.99 -16.17 -8.41
C GLY A 475 -10.28 -17.27 -9.42
N TRP A 476 -9.86 -18.47 -9.06
CA TRP A 476 -9.98 -19.66 -9.88
C TRP A 476 -10.78 -20.74 -9.16
N LEU A 477 -11.57 -21.54 -9.91
CA LEU A 477 -12.19 -22.73 -9.37
C LEU A 477 -11.22 -23.90 -9.33
N ALA A 478 -11.47 -24.87 -8.45
CA ALA A 478 -10.63 -26.05 -8.30
C ALA A 478 -10.42 -26.75 -9.65
N GLY A 479 -9.17 -27.12 -9.96
CA GLY A 479 -8.78 -27.72 -11.23
C GLY A 479 -8.27 -26.72 -12.28
N GLY A 480 -8.50 -25.40 -12.10
CA GLY A 480 -7.93 -24.34 -12.96
C GLY A 480 -8.58 -24.20 -14.33
N ASP A 481 -9.64 -24.95 -14.63
CA ASP A 481 -10.34 -24.90 -15.91
C ASP A 481 -11.42 -23.79 -15.96
N GLN A 482 -11.68 -23.14 -14.83
CA GLN A 482 -12.64 -22.04 -14.73
C GLN A 482 -12.04 -20.88 -13.93
N VAL A 483 -12.27 -19.66 -14.43
CA VAL A 483 -11.87 -18.41 -13.78
C VAL A 483 -13.10 -17.58 -13.45
N VAL A 484 -13.01 -16.79 -12.36
CA VAL A 484 -14.08 -15.86 -11.97
C VAL A 484 -13.64 -14.44 -12.25
N LEU A 485 -14.34 -13.75 -13.15
CA LEU A 485 -14.11 -12.37 -13.53
C LEU A 485 -15.12 -11.44 -12.85
N TYR A 486 -14.75 -10.18 -12.69
CA TYR A 486 -15.65 -9.12 -12.23
C TYR A 486 -16.15 -8.26 -13.38
N ASP A 487 -17.43 -7.86 -13.31
CA ASP A 487 -17.91 -6.61 -13.88
C ASP A 487 -18.05 -5.53 -12.78
N LYS A 488 -18.71 -4.42 -13.06
CA LYS A 488 -18.93 -3.33 -12.08
C LYS A 488 -19.62 -3.82 -10.80
N TYR A 489 -20.58 -4.72 -10.91
CA TYR A 489 -21.46 -5.16 -9.82
C TYR A 489 -21.29 -6.62 -9.44
N ASP A 490 -21.12 -7.49 -10.44
CA ASP A 490 -21.31 -8.93 -10.31
C ASP A 490 -20.05 -9.75 -10.60
N MET A 491 -20.15 -11.06 -10.40
CA MET A 491 -19.08 -12.04 -10.61
C MET A 491 -19.52 -13.04 -11.67
N TRP A 492 -18.59 -13.42 -12.56
CA TRP A 492 -18.85 -14.26 -13.71
C TRP A 492 -17.91 -15.45 -13.77
N VAL A 493 -18.46 -16.66 -13.84
CA VAL A 493 -17.67 -17.87 -14.10
C VAL A 493 -17.49 -18.05 -15.59
N VAL A 494 -16.24 -18.13 -16.00
CA VAL A 494 -15.81 -18.34 -17.39
C VAL A 494 -15.13 -19.69 -17.49
N ASP A 495 -15.64 -20.58 -18.34
CA ASP A 495 -15.03 -21.88 -18.63
C ASP A 495 -13.94 -21.74 -19.72
N LEU A 496 -12.71 -22.00 -19.33
CA LEU A 496 -11.55 -21.87 -20.21
C LEU A 496 -11.39 -23.06 -21.18
N THR A 497 -12.11 -24.15 -20.94
CA THR A 497 -12.15 -25.30 -21.87
C THR A 497 -13.07 -25.07 -23.06
N GLY A 498 -13.99 -24.09 -22.97
CA GLY A 498 -15.01 -23.81 -24.00
C GLY A 498 -16.17 -24.80 -24.00
N LYS A 499 -16.24 -25.72 -23.04
CA LYS A 499 -17.28 -26.76 -22.99
C LYS A 499 -18.58 -26.31 -22.32
N GLN A 500 -18.46 -25.29 -21.45
CA GLN A 500 -19.61 -24.76 -20.70
C GLN A 500 -19.80 -23.27 -21.03
N PRO A 501 -21.04 -22.77 -21.07
CA PRO A 501 -21.30 -21.36 -21.28
C PRO A 501 -20.85 -20.53 -20.07
N THR A 502 -20.42 -19.31 -20.31
CA THR A 502 -20.19 -18.29 -19.28
C THR A 502 -21.51 -17.99 -18.57
N TYR A 503 -21.47 -17.89 -17.23
CA TYR A 503 -22.67 -17.56 -16.44
C TYR A 503 -22.36 -16.63 -15.26
N SER A 504 -23.37 -15.86 -14.84
CA SER A 504 -23.25 -15.02 -13.65
C SER A 504 -23.27 -15.89 -12.39
N LEU A 505 -22.21 -15.82 -11.58
CA LEU A 505 -22.11 -16.52 -10.30
C LEU A 505 -23.07 -15.92 -9.27
N THR A 506 -23.31 -14.62 -9.34
CA THR A 506 -24.18 -13.84 -8.44
C THR A 506 -25.61 -13.67 -8.98
N ASN A 507 -25.91 -14.28 -10.13
CA ASN A 507 -27.23 -14.20 -10.82
C ASN A 507 -27.71 -12.76 -11.09
N GLY A 508 -26.79 -11.79 -11.27
CA GLY A 508 -27.12 -10.38 -11.50
C GLY A 508 -27.60 -9.62 -10.27
N TRP A 509 -27.53 -10.25 -9.09
CA TRP A 509 -28.05 -9.67 -7.85
C TRP A 509 -27.38 -8.34 -7.50
N GLY A 510 -26.07 -8.23 -7.73
CA GLY A 510 -25.31 -7.01 -7.46
C GLY A 510 -25.85 -5.82 -8.26
N ARG A 511 -26.09 -6.03 -9.55
CA ARG A 511 -26.63 -5.01 -10.46
C ARG A 511 -28.07 -4.65 -10.11
N GLU A 512 -28.91 -5.64 -9.82
CA GLU A 512 -30.31 -5.44 -9.43
C GLU A 512 -30.44 -4.56 -8.18
N HIS A 513 -29.51 -4.69 -7.24
CA HIS A 513 -29.53 -3.97 -5.94
C HIS A 513 -28.59 -2.76 -5.88
N GLY A 514 -27.88 -2.43 -6.97
CA GLY A 514 -26.90 -1.34 -6.99
C GLY A 514 -25.66 -1.58 -6.14
N ILE A 515 -25.34 -2.86 -5.84
CA ILE A 515 -24.24 -3.23 -4.93
C ILE A 515 -23.10 -3.89 -5.71
N SER A 516 -21.93 -3.28 -5.68
CA SER A 516 -20.70 -3.86 -6.23
C SER A 516 -20.18 -4.96 -5.31
N LEU A 517 -20.25 -6.22 -5.77
CA LEU A 517 -19.84 -7.40 -5.00
C LEU A 517 -18.40 -7.82 -5.35
N ARG A 518 -17.59 -8.04 -4.32
CA ARG A 518 -16.21 -8.54 -4.45
C ARG A 518 -15.97 -9.68 -3.47
N LEU A 519 -15.17 -10.65 -3.86
CA LEU A 519 -14.77 -11.75 -2.98
C LEU A 519 -14.03 -11.18 -1.74
N LEU A 520 -14.51 -11.54 -0.54
CA LEU A 520 -13.85 -11.15 0.69
C LEU A 520 -12.62 -12.05 0.91
N LYS A 521 -11.44 -11.52 0.56
CA LYS A 521 -10.14 -12.20 0.68
C LYS A 521 -9.43 -11.77 1.97
N ALA A 522 -9.76 -12.38 3.08
CA ALA A 522 -9.03 -12.17 4.33
C ALA A 522 -7.84 -13.16 4.51
N ASN A 523 -7.82 -14.26 3.76
CA ASN A 523 -6.68 -15.17 3.63
C ASN A 523 -6.03 -15.00 2.25
N ARG A 524 -4.78 -14.54 2.23
CA ARG A 524 -4.00 -14.31 0.99
C ARG A 524 -3.51 -15.62 0.34
N GLU A 525 -3.50 -16.73 1.07
CA GLU A 525 -3.05 -18.03 0.58
C GLU A 525 -4.14 -18.82 -0.14
N MET A 526 -5.38 -18.32 -0.16
CA MET A 526 -6.49 -18.98 -0.84
C MET A 526 -6.28 -18.94 -2.36
N ARG A 527 -5.90 -20.08 -2.94
CA ARG A 527 -5.66 -20.25 -4.38
C ARG A 527 -6.93 -20.55 -5.16
N TRP A 528 -7.92 -21.25 -4.52
CA TRP A 528 -9.09 -21.77 -5.16
C TRP A 528 -10.38 -21.29 -4.51
N ILE A 529 -11.37 -20.97 -5.32
CA ILE A 529 -12.73 -20.68 -4.86
C ILE A 529 -13.50 -22.01 -4.81
N ASN A 530 -14.10 -22.32 -3.66
CA ASN A 530 -14.90 -23.53 -3.48
C ASN A 530 -16.40 -23.19 -3.49
N LEU A 531 -17.07 -23.44 -4.63
CA LEU A 531 -18.50 -23.18 -4.80
C LEU A 531 -19.43 -24.13 -4.02
N LYS A 532 -18.88 -25.17 -3.37
CA LYS A 532 -19.65 -26.10 -2.52
C LYS A 532 -19.82 -25.60 -1.09
N GLN A 533 -19.24 -24.46 -0.77
CA GLN A 533 -19.30 -23.81 0.55
C GLN A 533 -19.84 -22.39 0.42
N ASP A 534 -20.28 -21.84 1.54
CA ASP A 534 -20.62 -20.43 1.64
C ASP A 534 -19.37 -19.57 1.37
N ILE A 535 -19.54 -18.55 0.52
CA ILE A 535 -18.48 -17.61 0.13
C ILE A 535 -18.85 -16.24 0.64
N LEU A 536 -17.97 -15.65 1.44
CA LEU A 536 -18.18 -14.29 1.91
C LEU A 536 -17.79 -13.27 0.83
N LEU A 537 -18.65 -12.29 0.68
CA LEU A 537 -18.49 -11.18 -0.25
C LEU A 537 -18.48 -9.85 0.52
N HIS A 538 -17.61 -8.94 0.11
CA HIS A 538 -17.68 -7.54 0.45
C HIS A 538 -18.55 -6.82 -0.57
N GLY A 539 -19.51 -6.03 -0.12
CA GLY A 539 -20.39 -5.24 -0.97
C GLY A 539 -20.25 -3.75 -0.71
N LEU A 540 -20.20 -2.97 -1.79
CA LEU A 540 -20.27 -1.50 -1.77
C LEU A 540 -21.59 -1.07 -2.41
N ASP A 541 -22.45 -0.45 -1.65
CA ASP A 541 -23.66 0.20 -2.14
C ASP A 541 -23.27 1.46 -2.95
N ARG A 542 -23.66 1.52 -4.21
CA ARG A 542 -23.24 2.61 -5.12
C ARG A 542 -24.02 3.90 -4.95
N GLU A 543 -25.13 3.86 -4.25
CA GLU A 543 -25.97 5.02 -3.95
C GLU A 543 -25.55 5.65 -2.62
N THR A 544 -25.53 4.86 -1.55
CA THR A 544 -25.23 5.32 -0.19
C THR A 544 -23.75 5.29 0.17
N LEU A 545 -22.92 4.63 -0.65
CA LEU A 545 -21.49 4.38 -0.45
C LEU A 545 -21.19 3.57 0.83
N GLY A 546 -22.22 3.06 1.50
CA GLY A 546 -22.11 2.19 2.65
C GLY A 546 -21.59 0.81 2.27
N GLN A 547 -20.85 0.19 3.17
CA GLN A 547 -20.25 -1.12 2.93
C GLN A 547 -20.93 -2.21 3.74
N GLY A 548 -20.79 -3.47 3.27
CA GLY A 548 -21.40 -4.61 3.94
C GLY A 548 -20.70 -5.92 3.65
N VAL A 549 -21.11 -6.93 4.43
CA VAL A 549 -20.73 -8.33 4.25
C VAL A 549 -21.95 -9.11 3.80
N TYR A 550 -21.77 -9.90 2.77
CA TYR A 550 -22.78 -10.75 2.17
C TYR A 550 -22.26 -12.18 2.08
N VAL A 551 -23.16 -13.14 1.99
CA VAL A 551 -22.79 -14.53 1.74
C VAL A 551 -23.45 -15.03 0.47
N LEU A 552 -22.63 -15.59 -0.42
CA LEU A 552 -23.05 -16.35 -1.57
C LEU A 552 -23.13 -17.83 -1.17
N THR A 553 -24.34 -18.40 -1.16
CA THR A 553 -24.55 -19.81 -0.84
C THR A 553 -24.22 -20.73 -2.03
N PRO A 554 -24.00 -22.05 -1.82
CA PRO A 554 -23.81 -23.01 -2.92
C PRO A 554 -24.99 -23.05 -3.92
N SER A 555 -26.21 -22.69 -3.50
CA SER A 555 -27.36 -22.51 -4.37
C SER A 555 -27.40 -21.19 -5.13
N ARG A 556 -26.31 -20.43 -5.08
CA ARG A 556 -26.12 -19.10 -5.70
C ARG A 556 -27.13 -18.04 -5.24
N LYS A 557 -27.59 -18.14 -4.00
CA LYS A 557 -28.41 -17.10 -3.35
C LYS A 557 -27.50 -16.17 -2.55
N ILE A 558 -27.74 -14.86 -2.68
CA ILE A 558 -27.05 -13.85 -1.88
C ILE A 558 -27.89 -13.53 -0.64
N LYS A 559 -27.25 -13.50 0.54
CA LYS A 559 -27.83 -13.03 1.79
C LYS A 559 -26.96 -11.95 2.39
N LYS A 560 -27.58 -10.88 2.84
CA LYS A 560 -26.90 -9.82 3.59
C LYS A 560 -26.66 -10.29 5.02
N LEU A 561 -25.41 -10.20 5.50
CA LEU A 561 -25.04 -10.48 6.89
C LEU A 561 -24.98 -9.22 7.73
N MET A 562 -24.31 -8.18 7.22
CA MET A 562 -24.27 -6.85 7.82
C MET A 562 -24.07 -5.77 6.75
N SER A 563 -24.60 -4.58 6.93
CA SER A 563 -24.31 -3.41 6.12
C SER A 563 -24.70 -2.13 6.85
N GLY A 564 -24.11 -1.00 6.49
CA GLY A 564 -24.46 0.29 7.08
C GLY A 564 -23.65 1.44 6.48
N ALA A 565 -23.86 2.63 7.04
CA ALA A 565 -23.17 3.86 6.67
C ALA A 565 -21.76 3.90 7.30
N TYR A 566 -20.89 3.02 6.85
CA TYR A 566 -19.52 2.88 7.33
C TYR A 566 -18.62 2.20 6.29
N ASP A 567 -17.31 2.37 6.44
CA ASP A 567 -16.27 1.63 5.72
C ASP A 567 -15.80 0.43 6.52
N LEU A 568 -15.48 -0.65 5.82
CA LEU A 568 -14.95 -1.90 6.36
C LEU A 568 -13.62 -2.24 5.71
N TYR A 569 -12.64 -2.60 6.53
CA TYR A 569 -11.38 -3.14 6.06
C TYR A 569 -11.03 -4.42 6.81
N PHE A 570 -10.91 -5.54 6.08
CA PHE A 570 -10.64 -6.86 6.65
C PHE A 570 -9.15 -7.09 6.79
N ASN A 571 -8.69 -7.27 8.04
CA ASN A 571 -7.29 -7.43 8.40
C ASN A 571 -6.85 -8.90 8.35
N GLN A 572 -7.63 -9.78 8.99
CA GLN A 572 -7.29 -11.19 9.15
C GLN A 572 -8.53 -12.07 9.24
N GLN A 573 -8.34 -13.35 8.87
CA GLN A 573 -9.27 -14.46 9.07
C GLN A 573 -8.55 -15.54 9.86
N SER A 574 -9.26 -16.27 10.75
CA SER A 574 -8.73 -17.47 11.41
C SER A 574 -8.41 -18.57 10.39
N GLU A 575 -7.53 -19.52 10.76
CA GLU A 575 -7.12 -20.63 9.87
C GLU A 575 -8.34 -21.46 9.39
N ASP A 576 -9.32 -21.66 10.26
CA ASP A 576 -10.55 -22.40 9.97
C ASP A 576 -11.67 -21.56 9.31
N GLY A 577 -11.41 -20.28 9.04
CA GLY A 577 -12.35 -19.36 8.40
C GLY A 577 -13.55 -18.94 9.25
N LYS A 578 -13.55 -19.27 10.55
CA LYS A 578 -14.71 -19.01 11.42
C LYS A 578 -14.71 -17.63 12.08
N PHE A 579 -13.58 -16.96 12.14
CA PHE A 579 -13.43 -15.66 12.81
C PHE A 579 -12.73 -14.66 11.91
N TYR A 580 -13.14 -13.39 12.05
CA TYR A 580 -12.63 -12.26 11.28
C TYR A 580 -12.22 -11.11 12.20
N LEU A 581 -11.06 -10.56 11.94
CA LEU A 581 -10.58 -9.31 12.50
C LEU A 581 -10.66 -8.25 11.41
N PHE A 582 -11.34 -7.13 11.69
CA PHE A 582 -11.54 -6.06 10.73
C PHE A 582 -11.59 -4.70 11.42
N THR A 583 -11.45 -3.63 10.66
CA THR A 583 -11.71 -2.28 11.14
C THR A 583 -12.98 -1.74 10.52
N ARG A 584 -13.71 -0.92 11.29
CA ARG A 584 -14.89 -0.17 10.87
C ARG A 584 -14.69 1.30 11.22
N GLN A 585 -15.09 2.17 10.32
CA GLN A 585 -15.08 3.62 10.54
C GLN A 585 -16.28 4.29 9.90
N SER A 586 -16.61 5.47 10.39
CA SER A 586 -17.45 6.46 9.72
C SER A 586 -16.90 7.86 9.98
N TYR A 587 -17.50 8.88 9.44
CA TYR A 587 -17.07 10.26 9.72
C TYR A 587 -17.05 10.58 11.24
N THR A 588 -17.98 10.01 12.01
CA THR A 588 -18.09 10.22 13.47
C THR A 588 -17.53 9.08 14.32
N GLU A 589 -17.21 7.95 13.73
CA GLU A 589 -16.61 6.79 14.41
C GLU A 589 -15.18 6.58 13.91
N PHE A 590 -14.20 6.69 14.82
CA PHE A 590 -12.81 6.38 14.49
C PHE A 590 -12.68 4.96 13.91
N ARG A 591 -11.61 4.69 13.14
CA ARG A 591 -11.27 3.36 12.61
C ARG A 591 -10.99 2.38 13.74
N GLU A 592 -12.07 1.89 14.37
CA GLU A 592 -12.00 0.96 15.48
C GLU A 592 -11.80 -0.47 15.04
N LEU A 593 -11.12 -1.26 15.88
CA LEU A 593 -10.90 -2.67 15.66
C LEU A 593 -12.11 -3.48 16.13
N TRP A 594 -12.55 -4.39 15.28
CA TRP A 594 -13.71 -5.26 15.47
C TRP A 594 -13.34 -6.72 15.24
N TRP A 595 -14.02 -7.60 15.93
CA TRP A 595 -13.94 -9.05 15.76
C TRP A 595 -15.34 -9.62 15.55
N SER A 596 -15.46 -10.63 14.69
CA SER A 596 -16.73 -11.32 14.46
C SER A 596 -16.52 -12.78 14.14
N LYS A 597 -17.56 -13.58 14.37
CA LYS A 597 -17.72 -14.89 13.72
C LYS A 597 -18.06 -14.68 12.24
N SER A 598 -17.91 -15.75 11.44
CA SER A 598 -18.17 -15.70 9.99
C SER A 598 -19.63 -15.40 9.60
N ASP A 599 -20.57 -15.51 10.54
CA ASP A 599 -21.98 -15.15 10.33
C ASP A 599 -22.27 -13.65 10.54
N PHE A 600 -21.33 -12.89 11.09
CA PHE A 600 -21.43 -11.44 11.37
C PHE A 600 -22.71 -11.03 12.14
N THR A 601 -23.31 -11.94 12.90
CA THR A 601 -24.56 -11.65 13.63
C THR A 601 -24.36 -10.76 14.84
N ARG A 602 -23.19 -10.82 15.48
CA ARG A 602 -22.84 -10.03 16.67
C ARG A 602 -21.36 -9.62 16.64
N PRO A 603 -20.98 -8.69 15.79
CA PRO A 603 -19.62 -8.15 15.80
C PRO A 603 -19.30 -7.49 17.14
N VAL A 604 -18.09 -7.69 17.65
CA VAL A 604 -17.62 -7.14 18.91
C VAL A 604 -16.61 -6.02 18.62
N ARG A 605 -16.88 -4.81 19.08
CA ARG A 605 -15.92 -3.71 19.10
C ARG A 605 -14.83 -4.02 20.13
N ILE A 606 -13.56 -4.04 19.68
CA ILE A 606 -12.41 -4.33 20.53
C ILE A 606 -11.85 -3.06 21.15
N THR A 607 -11.74 -1.99 20.39
CA THR A 607 -11.07 -0.73 20.79
C THR A 607 -12.06 0.42 20.94
N ASN A 608 -11.71 1.37 21.81
CA ASN A 608 -12.28 2.71 21.91
C ASN A 608 -11.09 3.68 21.94
N THR A 609 -10.63 4.06 20.76
CA THR A 609 -9.32 4.67 20.58
C THR A 609 -9.29 6.12 21.02
N ASN A 610 -10.30 6.90 20.64
CA ASN A 610 -10.34 8.36 20.81
C ASN A 610 -11.63 8.83 21.52
N PRO A 611 -11.87 8.42 22.77
CA PRO A 611 -13.09 8.80 23.51
C PRO A 611 -13.17 10.32 23.76
N GLN A 612 -12.05 11.03 23.79
CA GLN A 612 -11.99 12.49 23.94
C GLN A 612 -12.69 13.25 22.82
N GLN A 613 -13.00 12.60 21.69
CA GLN A 613 -13.77 13.21 20.59
C GLN A 613 -15.12 13.77 21.07
N GLU A 614 -15.72 13.15 22.06
CA GLU A 614 -17.01 13.57 22.64
C GLU A 614 -16.96 14.97 23.27
N ASP A 615 -15.76 15.47 23.63
CA ASP A 615 -15.55 16.81 24.20
C ASP A 615 -15.48 17.90 23.13
N TYR A 616 -15.47 17.55 21.86
CA TYR A 616 -15.27 18.49 20.75
C TYR A 616 -16.48 18.57 19.83
N LEU A 617 -16.68 19.76 19.25
CA LEU A 617 -17.62 19.97 18.15
C LEU A 617 -17.09 19.24 16.92
N TRP A 618 -17.82 18.25 16.39
CA TRP A 618 -17.35 17.39 15.29
C TRP A 618 -18.05 17.68 13.97
N GLY A 619 -19.36 17.88 14.01
CA GLY A 619 -20.19 18.08 12.85
C GLY A 619 -20.64 16.79 12.16
N SER A 620 -21.11 16.94 10.93
CA SER A 620 -21.65 15.86 10.12
C SER A 620 -21.20 15.98 8.67
N VAL A 621 -21.34 14.89 7.90
CA VAL A 621 -21.11 14.86 6.47
C VAL A 621 -22.33 14.28 5.76
N GLN A 622 -22.65 14.82 4.58
CA GLN A 622 -23.69 14.28 3.71
C GLN A 622 -23.27 14.33 2.24
N LEU A 623 -23.77 13.37 1.48
CA LEU A 623 -23.68 13.36 0.03
C LEU A 623 -24.69 14.38 -0.53
N VAL A 624 -24.23 15.25 -1.41
CA VAL A 624 -25.08 16.19 -2.13
C VAL A 624 -24.97 15.97 -3.63
N GLU A 625 -26.08 16.19 -4.32
CA GLU A 625 -26.20 16.02 -5.77
C GLU A 625 -26.72 17.29 -6.42
N TRP A 626 -26.24 17.57 -7.64
CA TRP A 626 -26.72 18.68 -8.49
C TRP A 626 -26.50 18.36 -9.97
N THR A 627 -27.05 19.18 -10.81
CA THR A 627 -26.77 19.17 -12.25
C THR A 627 -25.72 20.23 -12.55
N ASN A 628 -24.62 19.85 -13.21
CA ASN A 628 -23.56 20.78 -13.57
C ASN A 628 -23.97 21.61 -14.82
N PHE A 629 -23.15 22.58 -15.23
CA PHE A 629 -23.45 23.45 -16.36
C PHE A 629 -23.51 22.74 -17.72
N GLU A 630 -23.00 21.50 -17.81
CA GLU A 630 -23.16 20.65 -19.01
C GLU A 630 -24.48 19.85 -19.01
N GLY A 631 -25.31 20.01 -17.98
CA GLY A 631 -26.53 19.19 -17.80
C GLY A 631 -26.29 17.78 -17.31
N LYS A 632 -25.08 17.47 -16.81
CA LYS A 632 -24.71 16.16 -16.27
C LYS A 632 -24.92 16.11 -14.76
N PRO A 633 -25.33 14.94 -14.20
CA PRO A 633 -25.39 14.76 -12.76
C PRO A 633 -23.99 14.82 -12.15
N ASN A 634 -23.87 15.47 -11.01
CA ASN A 634 -22.64 15.58 -10.23
C ASN A 634 -22.91 15.32 -8.76
N ARG A 635 -21.86 14.92 -8.02
CA ARG A 635 -21.91 14.60 -6.59
C ARG A 635 -20.79 15.30 -5.84
N GLY A 636 -20.95 15.41 -4.52
CA GLY A 636 -19.92 15.93 -3.64
C GLY A 636 -20.25 15.69 -2.18
N LEU A 637 -19.26 15.92 -1.31
CA LEU A 637 -19.42 15.83 0.13
C LEU A 637 -19.63 17.23 0.72
N LEU A 638 -20.62 17.36 1.57
CA LEU A 638 -20.91 18.58 2.31
C LEU A 638 -20.74 18.32 3.80
N TYR A 639 -19.72 18.93 4.39
CA TYR A 639 -19.44 18.88 5.81
C TYR A 639 -20.07 20.07 6.52
N LEU A 640 -20.88 19.78 7.54
CA LEU A 640 -21.65 20.78 8.28
C LEU A 640 -21.21 20.85 9.75
N PRO A 641 -21.10 22.04 10.35
CA PRO A 641 -20.84 22.20 11.78
C PRO A 641 -21.85 21.46 12.65
N GLU A 642 -21.45 21.03 13.85
CA GLU A 642 -22.34 20.32 14.79
C GLU A 642 -23.59 21.14 15.15
N ASN A 643 -23.43 22.47 15.24
CA ASN A 643 -24.53 23.42 15.55
C ASN A 643 -25.12 24.03 14.26
N TYR A 644 -25.14 23.28 13.15
CA TYR A 644 -25.69 23.76 11.90
C TYR A 644 -27.18 24.12 12.05
N ASP A 645 -27.51 25.34 11.63
CA ASP A 645 -28.87 25.90 11.64
C ASP A 645 -29.26 26.24 10.20
N SER A 646 -30.20 25.51 9.64
CA SER A 646 -30.63 25.65 8.24
C SER A 646 -31.25 27.02 7.91
N THR A 647 -31.54 27.84 8.93
CA THR A 647 -32.05 29.22 8.75
C THR A 647 -30.91 30.23 8.55
N LYS A 648 -29.67 29.85 8.78
CA LYS A 648 -28.48 30.70 8.65
C LYS A 648 -27.68 30.35 7.42
N ARG A 649 -26.93 31.33 6.94
CA ARG A 649 -25.91 31.13 5.90
C ARG A 649 -24.53 31.08 6.55
N TYR A 650 -23.67 30.24 6.00
CA TYR A 650 -22.37 29.97 6.58
C TYR A 650 -21.23 30.40 5.67
N PRO A 651 -20.06 30.75 6.23
CA PRO A 651 -18.84 30.83 5.46
C PRO A 651 -18.48 29.43 4.93
N VAL A 652 -18.14 29.32 3.64
CA VAL A 652 -17.85 28.07 2.96
C VAL A 652 -16.42 28.04 2.48
N ILE A 653 -15.71 26.90 2.70
CA ILE A 653 -14.46 26.60 2.02
C ILE A 653 -14.72 25.45 1.06
N VAL A 654 -14.52 25.72 -0.24
CA VAL A 654 -14.53 24.69 -1.27
C VAL A 654 -13.14 24.10 -1.35
N ASN A 655 -13.00 22.81 -1.00
CA ASN A 655 -11.75 22.09 -0.99
C ASN A 655 -11.91 20.77 -1.77
N PHE A 656 -11.06 20.51 -2.73
CA PHE A 656 -11.25 19.37 -3.64
C PHE A 656 -9.93 18.91 -4.28
N TYR A 657 -9.96 17.74 -4.93
CA TYR A 657 -8.83 17.23 -5.73
C TYR A 657 -9.32 16.67 -7.08
N GLU A 658 -9.90 15.48 -7.07
CA GLU A 658 -10.58 14.84 -8.20
C GLU A 658 -11.96 14.37 -7.74
N THR A 659 -12.08 13.15 -7.20
CA THR A 659 -13.32 12.63 -6.62
C THR A 659 -13.16 12.35 -5.13
N HIS A 660 -14.14 12.75 -4.33
CA HIS A 660 -14.15 12.65 -2.86
C HIS A 660 -15.34 11.88 -2.30
N THR A 661 -16.37 11.62 -3.10
CA THR A 661 -17.57 10.94 -2.60
C THR A 661 -17.30 9.59 -1.97
N GLY A 662 -16.25 8.88 -2.42
CA GLY A 662 -15.78 7.65 -1.79
C GLY A 662 -15.36 7.78 -0.32
N ASP A 663 -15.08 8.99 0.16
CA ASP A 663 -14.67 9.29 1.54
C ASP A 663 -15.85 9.59 2.48
N LEU A 664 -17.12 9.45 2.03
CA LEU A 664 -18.32 9.78 2.80
C LEU A 664 -18.32 9.18 4.21
N HIS A 665 -17.78 7.96 4.33
CA HIS A 665 -17.72 7.23 5.59
C HIS A 665 -16.31 7.17 6.20
N THR A 666 -15.36 7.97 5.67
CA THR A 666 -13.99 8.00 6.17
C THR A 666 -13.86 8.96 7.35
N TYR A 667 -13.28 8.47 8.44
CA TYR A 667 -12.97 9.29 9.61
C TYR A 667 -11.87 10.32 9.29
N GLN A 668 -12.13 11.57 9.63
CA GLN A 668 -11.18 12.66 9.44
C GLN A 668 -10.39 12.92 10.73
N LEU A 669 -9.10 12.57 10.73
CA LEU A 669 -8.23 12.82 11.88
C LEU A 669 -7.90 14.30 12.02
N PRO A 670 -8.04 14.90 13.21
CA PRO A 670 -7.46 16.22 13.48
C PRO A 670 -5.95 16.18 13.25
N SER A 671 -5.43 17.13 12.51
CA SER A 671 -4.00 17.24 12.19
C SER A 671 -3.64 18.68 11.85
N LEU A 672 -2.34 18.97 11.90
CA LEU A 672 -1.81 20.18 11.28
C LEU A 672 -1.99 20.11 9.75
N SER A 673 -1.98 21.25 9.10
CA SER A 673 -2.02 21.37 7.65
C SER A 673 -0.62 21.20 7.07
N SER A 674 -0.39 20.12 6.33
CA SER A 674 0.86 19.95 5.56
C SER A 674 0.83 20.63 4.19
N ALA A 675 -0.36 20.94 3.68
CA ALA A 675 -0.64 21.70 2.46
C ALA A 675 -2.10 22.16 2.39
N MET A 676 -3.06 21.27 2.65
CA MET A 676 -4.49 21.54 2.57
C MET A 676 -5.08 21.75 3.98
N ILE A 677 -6.27 22.34 4.06
CA ILE A 677 -7.02 22.45 5.31
C ILE A 677 -7.27 21.07 5.94
N ASN A 678 -7.29 21.00 7.26
CA ASN A 678 -7.85 19.85 7.96
C ASN A 678 -9.36 20.02 8.11
N THR A 679 -10.15 19.26 7.36
CA THR A 679 -11.59 19.43 7.21
C THR A 679 -12.32 19.49 8.55
N VAL A 680 -12.08 18.52 9.44
CA VAL A 680 -12.78 18.44 10.73
C VAL A 680 -12.45 19.64 11.63
N THR A 681 -11.23 20.16 11.58
CA THR A 681 -10.84 21.37 12.34
C THR A 681 -11.62 22.59 11.87
N TYR A 682 -11.74 22.80 10.56
CA TYR A 682 -12.50 23.94 10.03
C TYR A 682 -14.00 23.80 10.30
N VAL A 683 -14.56 22.60 10.13
CA VAL A 683 -15.97 22.32 10.45
C VAL A 683 -16.26 22.55 11.95
N SER A 684 -15.37 22.07 12.83
CA SER A 684 -15.43 22.30 14.27
C SER A 684 -15.42 23.78 14.64
N ASN A 685 -14.75 24.60 13.82
CA ASN A 685 -14.69 26.06 13.98
C ASN A 685 -15.78 26.81 13.21
N GLY A 686 -16.86 26.15 12.78
CA GLY A 686 -18.05 26.78 12.24
C GLY A 686 -18.00 27.12 10.75
N TYR A 687 -17.07 26.55 9.97
CA TYR A 687 -17.11 26.57 8.52
C TYR A 687 -17.96 25.42 7.98
N VAL A 688 -18.60 25.64 6.88
CA VAL A 688 -19.06 24.58 5.99
C VAL A 688 -17.91 24.26 5.03
N VAL A 689 -17.58 22.97 4.87
CA VAL A 689 -16.59 22.53 3.88
C VAL A 689 -17.31 21.74 2.79
N PHE A 690 -17.06 22.09 1.54
CA PHE A 690 -17.65 21.45 0.38
C PHE A 690 -16.57 20.82 -0.49
N MET A 691 -16.73 19.51 -0.77
CA MET A 691 -15.82 18.74 -1.61
C MET A 691 -16.58 18.18 -2.82
N PRO A 692 -16.67 18.93 -3.93
CA PRO A 692 -17.28 18.46 -5.16
C PRO A 692 -16.40 17.42 -5.86
N ASP A 693 -17.00 16.39 -6.44
CA ASP A 693 -16.33 15.53 -7.41
C ASP A 693 -16.13 16.26 -8.73
N VAL A 694 -14.96 16.11 -9.31
CA VAL A 694 -14.63 16.62 -10.64
C VAL A 694 -14.40 15.44 -11.58
N HIS A 695 -15.27 15.29 -12.56
CA HIS A 695 -15.12 14.36 -13.67
C HIS A 695 -14.61 15.10 -14.89
N PHE A 696 -13.56 14.61 -15.51
CA PHE A 696 -12.83 15.35 -16.51
C PHE A 696 -13.19 14.91 -17.93
N THR A 697 -13.27 15.90 -18.79
CA THR A 697 -13.26 15.70 -20.24
C THR A 697 -11.82 15.86 -20.75
N VAL A 698 -11.32 14.88 -21.52
CA VAL A 698 -9.98 14.91 -22.10
C VAL A 698 -9.81 16.15 -22.99
N GLY A 699 -8.70 16.87 -22.83
CA GLY A 699 -8.38 18.14 -23.50
C GLY A 699 -8.95 19.38 -22.80
N ALA A 700 -9.83 19.23 -21.81
CA ALA A 700 -10.51 20.35 -21.15
C ALA A 700 -10.54 20.25 -19.62
N PRO A 701 -9.40 19.98 -18.93
CA PRO A 701 -9.42 19.77 -17.48
C PRO A 701 -9.86 21.02 -16.69
N GLY A 702 -9.47 22.22 -17.10
CA GLY A 702 -9.86 23.44 -16.43
C GLY A 702 -11.36 23.74 -16.56
N GLU A 703 -11.94 23.52 -17.75
CA GLU A 703 -13.38 23.68 -17.98
C GLU A 703 -14.21 22.65 -17.20
N SER A 704 -13.74 21.40 -17.15
CA SER A 704 -14.36 20.32 -16.36
C SER A 704 -14.43 20.70 -14.88
N CYS A 705 -13.33 21.23 -14.33
CA CYS A 705 -13.29 21.74 -12.97
C CYS A 705 -14.27 22.91 -12.78
N TYR A 706 -14.31 23.89 -13.70
CA TYR A 706 -15.23 25.02 -13.65
C TYR A 706 -16.69 24.54 -13.59
N ASN A 707 -17.06 23.63 -14.51
CA ASN A 707 -18.42 23.11 -14.59
C ASN A 707 -18.87 22.38 -13.34
N ALA A 708 -17.98 21.59 -12.71
CA ALA A 708 -18.29 20.87 -11.49
C ALA A 708 -18.31 21.79 -10.26
N VAL A 709 -17.23 22.53 -10.02
CA VAL A 709 -17.01 23.27 -8.77
C VAL A 709 -17.90 24.49 -8.68
N VAL A 710 -18.01 25.28 -9.76
CA VAL A 710 -18.80 26.53 -9.74
C VAL A 710 -20.30 26.24 -9.69
N SER A 711 -20.78 25.24 -10.45
CA SER A 711 -22.19 24.86 -10.39
C SER A 711 -22.58 24.27 -9.03
N GLY A 712 -21.72 23.44 -8.42
CA GLY A 712 -21.95 22.93 -7.07
C GLY A 712 -21.94 24.00 -5.99
N THR A 713 -21.04 24.98 -6.11
CA THR A 713 -21.02 26.15 -5.22
C THR A 713 -22.24 27.00 -5.38
N GLN A 714 -22.71 27.22 -6.62
CA GLN A 714 -23.97 27.94 -6.91
C GLN A 714 -25.17 27.22 -6.28
N MET A 715 -25.21 25.88 -6.37
CA MET A 715 -26.27 25.08 -5.72
C MET A 715 -26.31 25.32 -4.20
N LEU A 716 -25.16 25.45 -3.51
CA LEU A 716 -25.11 25.75 -2.08
C LEU A 716 -25.65 27.17 -1.77
N ILE A 717 -25.39 28.16 -2.65
CA ILE A 717 -25.92 29.52 -2.53
C ILE A 717 -27.45 29.49 -2.70
N ASP A 718 -27.92 28.81 -3.72
CA ASP A 718 -29.37 28.74 -4.07
C ASP A 718 -30.16 27.98 -2.97
N ARG A 719 -29.57 26.99 -2.33
CA ARG A 719 -30.12 26.27 -1.17
C ARG A 719 -30.07 27.09 0.14
N GLY A 720 -29.45 28.28 0.13
CA GLY A 720 -29.34 29.14 1.32
C GLY A 720 -28.31 28.62 2.36
N ILE A 721 -27.46 27.67 2.01
CA ILE A 721 -26.41 27.14 2.89
C ILE A 721 -25.19 28.08 2.92
N ALA A 722 -24.74 28.51 1.75
CA ALA A 722 -23.58 29.38 1.61
C ALA A 722 -23.96 30.86 1.68
N ASP A 723 -23.16 31.63 2.44
CA ASP A 723 -23.14 33.08 2.27
C ASP A 723 -22.32 33.41 1.01
N LYS A 724 -22.98 33.96 -0.02
CA LYS A 724 -22.37 34.24 -1.33
C LYS A 724 -21.14 35.16 -1.25
N ASP A 725 -21.04 35.98 -0.21
CA ASP A 725 -19.96 36.94 0.01
C ASP A 725 -18.83 36.38 0.90
N ARG A 726 -18.97 35.14 1.35
CA ARG A 726 -18.05 34.44 2.28
C ARG A 726 -17.67 33.02 1.82
N ILE A 727 -17.28 32.91 0.55
CA ILE A 727 -16.84 31.62 -0.05
C ILE A 727 -15.38 31.70 -0.39
N GLY A 728 -14.58 30.83 0.19
CA GLY A 728 -13.17 30.60 -0.16
C GLY A 728 -12.98 29.32 -0.95
N VAL A 729 -11.90 29.21 -1.69
CA VAL A 729 -11.51 27.99 -2.42
C VAL A 729 -10.06 27.64 -2.14
N GLN A 730 -9.79 26.36 -1.93
CA GLN A 730 -8.44 25.86 -1.66
C GLN A 730 -8.20 24.53 -2.36
N GLY A 731 -7.00 24.37 -2.90
CA GLY A 731 -6.52 23.12 -3.47
C GLY A 731 -5.01 23.08 -3.51
N HIS A 732 -4.45 21.90 -3.61
CA HIS A 732 -3.00 21.66 -3.66
C HIS A 732 -2.64 20.78 -4.85
N SER A 733 -1.45 20.98 -5.45
CA SER A 733 -0.97 20.17 -6.56
C SER A 733 -1.90 20.26 -7.78
N TRP A 734 -2.52 19.15 -8.19
CA TRP A 734 -3.49 19.15 -9.29
C TRP A 734 -4.70 20.04 -8.99
N SER A 735 -5.22 20.04 -7.78
CA SER A 735 -6.29 20.99 -7.43
C SER A 735 -5.76 22.41 -7.19
N GLY A 736 -4.52 22.60 -6.87
CA GLY A 736 -3.87 23.93 -6.90
C GLY A 736 -3.91 24.56 -8.29
N TYR A 737 -3.61 23.79 -9.34
CA TYR A 737 -3.82 24.19 -10.73
C TYR A 737 -5.29 24.56 -10.99
N GLN A 738 -6.21 23.70 -10.57
CA GLN A 738 -7.64 23.89 -10.78
C GLN A 738 -8.12 25.18 -10.10
N VAL A 739 -7.69 25.45 -8.86
CA VAL A 739 -8.00 26.70 -8.13
C VAL A 739 -7.45 27.92 -8.89
N ALA A 740 -6.18 27.85 -9.34
CA ALA A 740 -5.60 28.93 -10.14
C ALA A 740 -6.37 29.16 -11.45
N TYR A 741 -6.87 28.11 -12.10
CA TYR A 741 -7.72 28.22 -13.29
C TYR A 741 -9.09 28.85 -12.97
N LEU A 742 -9.77 28.40 -11.92
CA LEU A 742 -11.08 28.89 -11.52
C LEU A 742 -11.10 30.42 -11.33
N VAL A 743 -10.12 30.96 -10.60
CA VAL A 743 -10.06 32.41 -10.32
C VAL A 743 -9.77 33.27 -11.55
N THR A 744 -9.36 32.67 -12.69
CA THR A 744 -9.29 33.34 -13.99
C THR A 744 -10.64 33.40 -14.71
N ARG A 745 -11.64 32.62 -14.26
CA ARG A 745 -12.92 32.40 -14.95
C ARG A 745 -14.13 32.94 -14.16
N THR A 746 -13.99 33.09 -12.85
CA THR A 746 -15.08 33.57 -12.00
C THR A 746 -14.59 34.40 -10.81
N ASN A 747 -15.37 35.35 -10.37
CA ASN A 747 -15.16 36.15 -9.16
C ASN A 747 -16.06 35.66 -8.00
N MET A 748 -16.59 34.44 -8.06
CA MET A 748 -17.45 33.84 -7.04
C MET A 748 -16.74 33.73 -5.68
N PHE A 749 -15.42 33.50 -5.70
CA PHE A 749 -14.65 33.24 -4.50
C PHE A 749 -14.05 34.50 -3.91
N LYS A 750 -14.37 34.76 -2.62
CA LYS A 750 -13.86 35.90 -1.86
C LYS A 750 -12.34 35.87 -1.67
N CYS A 751 -11.78 34.69 -1.56
CA CYS A 751 -10.35 34.44 -1.46
C CYS A 751 -9.99 33.01 -1.94
N ALA A 752 -8.74 32.80 -2.32
CA ALA A 752 -8.30 31.51 -2.85
C ALA A 752 -6.89 31.13 -2.35
N SER A 753 -6.66 29.84 -2.12
CA SER A 753 -5.35 29.34 -1.74
C SER A 753 -4.89 28.21 -2.68
N PRO A 754 -4.26 28.54 -3.83
CA PRO A 754 -3.64 27.58 -4.74
C PRO A 754 -2.28 27.14 -4.21
N GLY A 755 -2.16 25.87 -3.78
CA GLY A 755 -0.90 25.26 -3.33
C GLY A 755 -0.21 24.46 -4.45
N ALA A 756 1.12 24.62 -4.60
CA ALA A 756 1.94 23.92 -5.59
C ALA A 756 1.27 23.85 -6.97
N ALA A 757 0.67 24.96 -7.39
CA ALA A 757 -0.15 25.05 -8.59
C ALA A 757 0.69 25.06 -9.87
N VAL A 758 0.31 24.24 -10.86
CA VAL A 758 0.78 24.40 -12.24
C VAL A 758 0.08 25.64 -12.82
N SER A 759 0.83 26.72 -13.00
CA SER A 759 0.28 27.96 -13.60
C SER A 759 0.38 27.98 -15.12
N ASN A 760 1.34 27.22 -15.67
CA ASN A 760 1.64 27.17 -17.11
C ASN A 760 1.80 25.71 -17.57
N MET A 761 0.78 25.18 -18.25
CA MET A 761 0.81 23.82 -18.79
C MET A 761 1.92 23.63 -19.83
N VAL A 762 2.32 24.69 -20.52
CA VAL A 762 3.36 24.63 -21.57
C VAL A 762 4.72 24.34 -20.95
N SER A 763 5.15 25.10 -19.95
CA SER A 763 6.43 24.87 -19.25
C SER A 763 6.42 23.58 -18.41
N ALA A 764 5.30 23.28 -17.78
CA ALA A 764 5.18 22.11 -16.92
C ALA A 764 5.14 20.79 -17.72
N TYR A 765 4.68 20.78 -18.98
CA TYR A 765 4.65 19.61 -19.84
C TYR A 765 6.05 18.98 -20.03
N THR A 766 7.05 19.80 -20.37
CA THR A 766 8.44 19.36 -20.53
C THR A 766 9.25 19.38 -19.23
N GLY A 767 8.61 19.71 -18.12
CA GLY A 767 9.23 19.69 -16.79
C GLY A 767 9.54 18.27 -16.29
N ILE A 768 10.34 18.18 -15.23
CA ILE A 768 10.74 16.93 -14.60
C ILE A 768 10.16 16.84 -13.19
N ARG A 769 9.67 15.66 -12.84
CA ARG A 769 9.37 15.29 -11.44
C ARG A 769 10.68 14.91 -10.76
N MET A 770 11.27 15.84 -10.04
CA MET A 770 12.59 15.65 -9.43
C MET A 770 12.64 14.49 -8.44
N GLY A 771 11.52 14.15 -7.78
CA GLY A 771 11.44 13.01 -6.85
C GLY A 771 11.48 11.62 -7.49
N SER A 772 11.32 11.52 -8.82
CA SER A 772 11.38 10.26 -9.57
C SER A 772 12.27 10.30 -10.81
N GLY A 773 12.73 11.49 -11.18
CA GLY A 773 13.45 11.73 -12.45
C GLY A 773 12.58 11.62 -13.70
N MET A 774 11.27 11.40 -13.56
CA MET A 774 10.36 11.22 -14.68
C MET A 774 10.03 12.55 -15.37
N PRO A 775 10.16 12.67 -16.70
CA PRO A 775 9.54 13.76 -17.45
C PRO A 775 8.04 13.82 -17.22
N ARG A 776 7.45 15.01 -17.20
CA ARG A 776 6.02 15.17 -16.85
C ARG A 776 5.06 14.91 -18.02
N MET A 777 5.56 14.70 -19.23
CA MET A 777 4.75 14.52 -20.45
C MET A 777 3.67 13.45 -20.30
N PHE A 778 4.00 12.27 -19.70
CA PHE A 778 3.03 11.19 -19.47
C PHE A 778 1.81 11.64 -18.66
N MET A 779 1.97 12.63 -17.77
CA MET A 779 0.84 13.14 -16.97
C MET A 779 -0.17 13.86 -17.85
N TYR A 780 0.28 14.52 -18.90
CA TYR A 780 -0.55 15.30 -19.83
C TYR A 780 -1.16 14.40 -20.90
N GLU A 781 -0.37 13.50 -21.47
CA GLU A 781 -0.80 12.68 -22.57
C GLU A 781 -1.69 11.51 -22.13
N GLU A 782 -1.41 10.87 -20.97
CA GLU A 782 -2.10 9.64 -20.59
C GLU A 782 -2.76 9.66 -19.19
N THR A 783 -2.39 10.60 -18.28
CA THR A 783 -2.87 10.52 -16.91
C THR A 783 -3.50 11.81 -16.40
N GLN A 784 -3.12 12.24 -15.19
CA GLN A 784 -3.79 13.24 -14.36
C GLN A 784 -4.18 14.55 -15.08
N SER A 785 -3.31 15.06 -15.95
CA SER A 785 -3.57 16.37 -16.60
C SER A 785 -4.52 16.28 -17.78
N ARG A 786 -4.85 15.07 -18.25
CA ARG A 786 -5.94 14.77 -19.21
C ARG A 786 -5.94 15.60 -20.49
N MET A 787 -4.76 16.03 -20.98
CA MET A 787 -4.66 16.74 -22.25
C MET A 787 -4.88 15.78 -23.44
N GLY A 788 -4.38 14.52 -23.34
CA GLY A 788 -4.59 13.47 -24.33
C GLY A 788 -3.88 13.68 -25.67
N LYS A 789 -3.13 14.77 -25.80
CA LYS A 789 -2.36 15.14 -26.99
C LYS A 789 -1.04 15.76 -26.57
N THR A 790 -0.05 15.73 -27.46
CA THR A 790 1.19 16.45 -27.24
C THR A 790 0.99 17.97 -27.31
N LEU A 791 1.93 18.73 -26.76
CA LEU A 791 1.94 20.20 -26.87
C LEU A 791 1.96 20.66 -28.33
N TRP A 792 2.60 19.92 -29.21
CA TRP A 792 2.75 20.27 -30.64
C TRP A 792 1.54 19.90 -31.46
N ASP A 793 0.75 18.90 -31.06
CA ASP A 793 -0.50 18.53 -31.73
C ASP A 793 -1.65 19.50 -31.42
N ASP A 794 -1.65 20.14 -30.24
CA ASP A 794 -2.72 21.03 -29.83
C ASP A 794 -2.22 22.14 -28.86
N PRO A 795 -1.36 23.07 -29.33
CA PRO A 795 -0.81 24.12 -28.49
C PRO A 795 -1.88 25.05 -27.90
N GLU A 796 -2.99 25.24 -28.62
CA GLU A 796 -4.10 26.10 -28.14
C GLU A 796 -4.77 25.51 -26.90
N ALA A 797 -4.95 24.19 -26.81
CA ALA A 797 -5.48 23.53 -25.63
C ALA A 797 -4.55 23.76 -24.42
N TYR A 798 -3.23 23.70 -24.60
CA TYR A 798 -2.27 23.97 -23.51
C TYR A 798 -2.33 25.43 -23.05
N ILE A 799 -2.43 26.38 -23.95
CA ILE A 799 -2.60 27.81 -23.63
C ILE A 799 -3.94 28.04 -22.91
N LYS A 800 -5.04 27.50 -23.45
CA LYS A 800 -6.39 27.64 -22.86
C LYS A 800 -6.47 27.11 -21.41
N ASN A 801 -5.75 26.03 -21.12
CA ASN A 801 -5.70 25.41 -19.78
C ASN A 801 -4.59 25.98 -18.89
N SER A 802 -3.85 27.00 -19.29
CA SER A 802 -2.77 27.63 -18.49
C SER A 802 -3.24 28.92 -17.83
N PRO A 803 -3.43 28.96 -16.51
CA PRO A 803 -3.89 30.14 -15.77
C PRO A 803 -3.07 31.40 -16.02
N ILE A 804 -1.78 31.26 -16.21
CA ILE A 804 -0.84 32.40 -16.36
C ILE A 804 -1.23 33.33 -17.51
N PHE A 805 -1.79 32.81 -18.61
CA PHE A 805 -2.20 33.62 -19.76
C PHE A 805 -3.46 34.44 -19.51
N TYR A 806 -4.15 34.21 -18.40
CA TYR A 806 -5.37 34.87 -17.99
C TYR A 806 -5.24 35.51 -16.60
N ALA A 807 -4.04 35.68 -16.10
CA ALA A 807 -3.77 36.25 -14.76
C ALA A 807 -4.33 37.68 -14.62
N ASP A 808 -4.46 38.44 -15.73
CA ASP A 808 -5.08 39.77 -15.78
C ASP A 808 -6.56 39.78 -15.41
N LYS A 809 -7.24 38.63 -15.43
CA LYS A 809 -8.65 38.48 -15.05
C LYS A 809 -8.84 38.14 -13.59
N ILE A 810 -7.79 37.81 -12.86
CA ILE A 810 -7.84 37.42 -11.45
C ILE A 810 -8.08 38.67 -10.60
N GLN A 811 -9.20 38.72 -9.88
CA GLN A 811 -9.52 39.76 -8.89
C GLN A 811 -9.49 39.19 -7.46
N THR A 812 -9.57 37.90 -7.32
CA THR A 812 -9.59 37.18 -6.03
C THR A 812 -8.22 37.25 -5.36
N PRO A 813 -8.11 37.66 -4.08
CA PRO A 813 -6.86 37.58 -3.31
C PRO A 813 -6.33 36.17 -3.20
N LEU A 814 -5.00 35.97 -3.41
CA LEU A 814 -4.37 34.66 -3.45
C LEU A 814 -3.39 34.44 -2.29
N LEU A 815 -3.52 33.34 -1.56
CA LEU A 815 -2.49 32.81 -0.69
C LEU A 815 -1.84 31.60 -1.38
N ILE A 816 -0.70 31.82 -2.00
CA ILE A 816 0.03 30.80 -2.77
C ILE A 816 0.98 30.06 -1.84
N PHE A 817 0.87 28.73 -1.76
CA PHE A 817 1.80 27.85 -1.07
C PHE A 817 2.65 27.09 -2.09
N HIS A 818 3.99 27.20 -2.02
CA HIS A 818 4.89 26.43 -2.89
C HIS A 818 6.31 26.42 -2.35
N CYS A 819 6.82 25.23 -2.03
CA CYS A 819 8.19 25.08 -1.50
C CYS A 819 9.23 24.96 -2.61
N ASP A 820 10.42 25.49 -2.38
CA ASP A 820 11.50 25.46 -3.38
C ASP A 820 12.19 24.09 -3.52
N GLY A 821 11.94 23.17 -2.58
CA GLY A 821 12.35 21.77 -2.67
C GLY A 821 11.25 20.84 -3.22
N ASP A 822 10.19 21.38 -3.83
CA ASP A 822 9.10 20.59 -4.39
C ASP A 822 9.60 19.66 -5.51
N GLU A 823 9.53 18.37 -5.26
CA GLU A 823 9.98 17.32 -6.16
C GLU A 823 8.91 16.85 -7.16
N ALA A 824 7.68 17.34 -7.04
CA ALA A 824 6.54 16.95 -7.88
C ALA A 824 6.14 18.02 -8.90
N VAL A 825 6.03 19.28 -8.44
CA VAL A 825 5.70 20.44 -9.28
C VAL A 825 6.84 21.47 -9.20
N PRO A 826 7.40 21.90 -10.33
CA PRO A 826 8.48 22.87 -10.30
C PRO A 826 8.07 24.15 -9.56
N TYR A 827 8.88 24.62 -8.61
CA TYR A 827 8.65 25.84 -7.81
C TYR A 827 8.39 27.09 -8.67
N SER A 828 8.99 27.12 -9.87
CA SER A 828 8.79 28.19 -10.85
C SER A 828 7.32 28.43 -11.21
N GLU A 829 6.48 27.39 -11.16
CA GLU A 829 5.07 27.50 -11.51
C GLU A 829 4.33 28.42 -10.52
N GLY A 830 4.49 28.21 -9.21
CA GLY A 830 3.90 29.08 -8.19
C GLY A 830 4.52 30.49 -8.16
N LEU A 831 5.85 30.56 -8.35
CA LEU A 831 6.56 31.84 -8.42
C LEU A 831 6.10 32.70 -9.61
N ASN A 832 5.89 32.08 -10.79
CA ASN A 832 5.42 32.79 -11.98
C ASN A 832 4.00 33.36 -11.77
N LEU A 833 3.11 32.59 -11.14
CA LEU A 833 1.77 33.07 -10.79
C LEU A 833 1.85 34.27 -9.84
N PHE A 834 2.66 34.16 -8.78
CA PHE A 834 2.84 35.29 -7.83
C PHE A 834 3.40 36.54 -8.52
N LEU A 835 4.41 36.39 -9.38
CA LEU A 835 5.02 37.52 -10.07
C LEU A 835 4.04 38.18 -11.07
N ALA A 836 3.19 37.40 -11.73
CA ALA A 836 2.10 37.91 -12.56
C ALA A 836 1.11 38.74 -11.74
N MET A 837 0.63 38.23 -10.58
CA MET A 837 -0.26 38.95 -9.69
C MET A 837 0.40 40.24 -9.18
N ARG A 838 1.68 40.18 -8.79
CA ARG A 838 2.45 41.36 -8.37
C ARG A 838 2.55 42.41 -9.48
N ARG A 839 2.83 42.02 -10.72
CA ARG A 839 2.92 42.91 -11.90
C ARG A 839 1.59 43.58 -12.20
N LEU A 840 0.49 42.87 -11.95
CA LEU A 840 -0.87 43.32 -12.17
C LEU A 840 -1.46 44.08 -10.97
N HIS A 841 -0.69 44.29 -9.92
CA HIS A 841 -1.10 44.96 -8.67
C HIS A 841 -2.32 44.32 -7.97
N GLN A 842 -2.41 42.98 -8.11
CA GLN A 842 -3.46 42.18 -7.44
C GLN A 842 -2.95 41.62 -6.10
N PRO A 843 -3.80 41.55 -5.04
CA PRO A 843 -3.39 41.04 -3.75
C PRO A 843 -2.98 39.54 -3.83
N ALA A 844 -1.71 39.28 -3.49
CA ALA A 844 -1.21 37.91 -3.43
C ALA A 844 -0.05 37.77 -2.46
N TRP A 845 0.03 36.65 -1.77
CA TRP A 845 1.12 36.23 -0.89
C TRP A 845 1.66 34.89 -1.36
N LEU A 846 2.99 34.74 -1.45
CA LEU A 846 3.65 33.46 -1.73
C LEU A 846 4.43 33.02 -0.48
N LEU A 847 4.04 31.89 0.08
CA LEU A 847 4.74 31.24 1.19
C LEU A 847 5.62 30.12 0.64
N ASN A 848 6.94 30.32 0.78
CA ASN A 848 7.96 29.33 0.43
C ASN A 848 8.68 28.87 1.71
N TYR A 849 8.40 27.66 2.17
CA TYR A 849 9.14 27.00 3.25
C TYR A 849 10.38 26.36 2.66
N LYS A 850 11.52 27.01 2.86
CA LYS A 850 12.77 26.67 2.19
C LYS A 850 13.27 25.27 2.54
N GLY A 851 13.53 24.48 1.50
CA GLY A 851 14.00 23.09 1.64
C GLY A 851 12.92 22.07 1.96
N ASP A 852 11.68 22.49 2.24
CA ASP A 852 10.55 21.60 2.29
C ASP A 852 10.10 21.18 0.89
N ARG A 853 9.31 20.13 0.80
CA ARG A 853 8.96 19.42 -0.43
C ARG A 853 7.55 19.75 -0.91
N HIS A 854 6.96 18.82 -1.69
CA HIS A 854 5.60 18.96 -2.20
C HIS A 854 4.57 19.13 -1.08
N PHE A 855 4.79 18.46 0.05
CA PHE A 855 4.09 18.66 1.33
C PHE A 855 5.11 19.12 2.36
N LEU A 856 4.66 19.79 3.42
CA LEU A 856 5.50 20.11 4.57
C LEU A 856 5.84 18.83 5.35
N TYR A 857 7.09 18.69 5.71
CA TYR A 857 7.62 17.63 6.58
C TYR A 857 8.23 18.18 7.86
N ASN A 858 8.53 19.48 7.86
CA ASN A 858 9.02 20.17 9.04
C ASN A 858 7.81 20.57 9.89
N LYS A 859 7.71 20.03 11.11
CA LYS A 859 6.60 20.31 12.02
C LYS A 859 6.41 21.78 12.33
N ALA A 860 7.50 22.56 12.52
CA ALA A 860 7.40 24.00 12.77
C ALA A 860 6.81 24.73 11.55
N ALA A 861 7.14 24.27 10.32
CA ALA A 861 6.54 24.80 9.10
C ALA A 861 5.05 24.43 8.98
N GLU A 862 4.66 23.21 9.36
CA GLU A 862 3.24 22.82 9.41
C GLU A 862 2.45 23.68 10.41
N ILE A 863 3.02 23.98 11.59
CA ILE A 863 2.41 24.88 12.57
C ILE A 863 2.22 26.28 11.97
N ASP A 864 3.30 26.87 11.40
CA ASP A 864 3.25 28.20 10.81
C ASP A 864 2.24 28.27 9.66
N TRP A 865 2.24 27.26 8.77
CA TRP A 865 1.28 27.19 7.66
C TRP A 865 -0.16 27.05 8.17
N THR A 866 -0.40 26.22 9.17
CA THR A 866 -1.74 26.04 9.77
C THR A 866 -2.28 27.35 10.31
N ILE A 867 -1.44 28.11 11.03
CA ILE A 867 -1.83 29.43 11.57
C ILE A 867 -2.16 30.41 10.43
N ARG A 868 -1.26 30.56 9.44
CA ARG A 868 -1.46 31.54 8.37
C ARG A 868 -2.64 31.21 7.47
N LEU A 869 -2.84 29.94 7.18
CA LEU A 869 -3.96 29.47 6.37
C LEU A 869 -5.30 29.76 7.10
N GLN A 870 -5.37 29.51 8.40
CA GLN A 870 -6.54 29.83 9.20
C GLN A 870 -6.78 31.34 9.27
N GLN A 871 -5.75 32.14 9.57
CA GLN A 871 -5.84 33.59 9.61
C GLN A 871 -6.29 34.20 8.29
N PHE A 872 -5.82 33.66 7.16
CA PHE A 872 -6.22 34.09 5.83
C PHE A 872 -7.70 33.87 5.58
N PHE A 873 -8.21 32.67 5.86
CA PHE A 873 -9.62 32.38 5.70
C PHE A 873 -10.51 33.12 6.73
N ASP A 874 -10.09 33.21 7.98
CA ASP A 874 -10.85 33.94 9.01
C ASP A 874 -10.94 35.44 8.67
N HIS A 875 -9.90 36.06 8.10
CA HIS A 875 -9.92 37.45 7.65
C HIS A 875 -10.96 37.67 6.54
N TYR A 876 -10.93 36.88 5.48
CA TYR A 876 -11.81 37.07 4.32
C TYR A 876 -13.21 36.53 4.49
N LEU A 877 -13.42 35.51 5.32
CA LEU A 877 -14.69 34.80 5.41
C LEU A 877 -15.45 35.01 6.73
N LYS A 878 -14.76 35.51 7.78
CA LYS A 878 -15.35 35.78 9.11
C LYS A 878 -15.11 37.19 9.60
N ASP A 879 -14.64 38.07 8.74
CA ASP A 879 -14.34 39.47 9.07
C ASP A 879 -13.32 39.63 10.24
N ALA A 880 -12.45 38.63 10.44
CA ALA A 880 -11.39 38.76 11.43
C ALA A 880 -10.41 39.89 11.05
N PRO A 881 -9.80 40.58 12.01
CA PRO A 881 -8.79 41.61 11.72
C PRO A 881 -7.66 41.05 10.85
N MET A 882 -7.10 41.92 10.00
CA MET A 882 -5.98 41.50 9.14
C MET A 882 -4.72 41.19 9.97
N PRO A 883 -4.08 40.06 9.80
CA PRO A 883 -2.78 39.78 10.44
C PRO A 883 -1.67 40.70 9.92
N ARG A 884 -0.71 41.05 10.78
CA ARG A 884 0.40 41.93 10.39
C ARG A 884 1.22 41.36 9.25
N TRP A 885 1.42 40.04 9.19
CA TRP A 885 2.18 39.42 8.10
C TRP A 885 1.50 39.65 6.72
N MET A 886 0.18 39.75 6.67
CA MET A 886 -0.53 40.04 5.41
C MET A 886 -0.38 41.51 5.01
N LYS A 887 -0.37 42.44 5.97
CA LYS A 887 -0.27 43.89 5.70
C LYS A 887 1.16 44.34 5.48
N GLU A 888 2.11 43.91 6.32
CA GLU A 888 3.47 44.41 6.37
C GLU A 888 4.46 43.52 5.60
N GLY A 889 4.14 42.21 5.46
CA GLY A 889 5.12 41.23 5.02
C GLY A 889 6.18 40.92 6.06
N ILE A 890 7.15 40.08 5.71
CA ILE A 890 8.32 39.76 6.51
C ILE A 890 9.56 40.05 5.65
N ASN A 891 10.38 41.02 6.08
CA ASN A 891 11.61 41.35 5.38
C ASN A 891 12.61 40.19 5.44
N ALA A 892 13.52 40.12 4.44
CA ALA A 892 14.49 39.03 4.35
C ALA A 892 15.42 38.93 5.59
N ASN A 893 15.70 40.04 6.23
CA ASN A 893 16.50 40.13 7.46
C ASN A 893 15.72 39.90 8.76
N GLU A 894 14.37 39.79 8.68
CA GLU A 894 13.50 39.53 9.82
C GLU A 894 13.03 38.05 9.86
N ARG A 895 13.49 37.24 8.88
CA ARG A 895 13.13 35.83 8.80
C ARG A 895 13.51 35.07 10.06
N GLY A 896 12.56 34.34 10.65
CA GLY A 896 12.74 33.57 11.86
C GLY A 896 12.82 34.36 13.15
N VAL A 897 12.71 35.72 13.08
CA VAL A 897 12.73 36.61 14.26
C VAL A 897 11.34 36.98 14.71
N ASP A 898 10.49 37.49 13.80
CA ASP A 898 9.11 37.86 14.07
C ASP A 898 8.20 37.31 12.98
N GLN A 899 7.27 36.41 13.34
CA GLN A 899 6.34 35.78 12.42
C GLN A 899 5.12 36.66 12.14
N LYS A 900 4.91 37.75 12.92
CA LYS A 900 3.85 38.74 12.75
C LYS A 900 2.44 38.14 12.70
N TYR A 901 2.16 37.15 13.56
CA TYR A 901 0.83 36.53 13.64
C TYR A 901 -0.23 37.44 14.28
N ASP A 902 0.20 38.45 15.05
CA ASP A 902 -0.69 39.42 15.69
C ASP A 902 -1.46 40.23 14.64
N PHE A 903 -2.61 40.73 15.08
CA PHE A 903 -3.50 41.48 14.19
C PHE A 903 -3.16 42.97 14.11
N VAL A 904 -3.46 43.58 13.00
CA VAL A 904 -3.32 45.02 12.82
C VAL A 904 -4.35 45.71 13.73
N LYS A 905 -3.86 46.62 14.58
CA LYS A 905 -4.71 47.47 15.44
C LYS A 905 -5.53 48.48 14.65
#